data_73f1dafc928688f6c30d92cc04e58194
#
_entry.id   73f1dafc928688f6c30d92cc04e58194
#
_cell.length_a   1.000
_cell.length_b   1.000
_cell.length_c   1.000
_cell.angle_alpha   90.00
_cell.angle_beta   90.00
_cell.angle_gamma   90.00
#
_symmetry.space_group_name_H-M   'P 1'
#
loop_
_entity.id
_entity.type
_entity.pdbx_description
1 polymer ?
#
loop_
_entity_poly.entity_id
_entity_poly.type
_entity_poly.pdbx_seq_one_letter_code
_entity_poly.pdbx_strand_id
1 'polypeptide(L)'
;KLYAKAINYGAKDPEVVFKLGQVHKQMGEYEEAIKQFTKYQKEVPGDERVEAMIKGCEKALTWKEEKSRYTVEAFKPANDRKADDFSPMWSDRKKKTIMFTSDRSEGAYSKEDYIRTLRGHSDVWFVKKGGGRSRGSSEKWSKPALVENLNTKYNDGSVCFNKRMSKMYVTQCNGVSGKEPKCKIYEARKSGKGWMMSEEPLSFCSDSASNKWNYGHPFLANNDKVMYFASDRPGGYGDTGLLEKTKDIWMVTFVRRGRTWSEPINLGPNVNTEDNEMFPYVHLDGSLYFASDGHPGIGGLDIFETRKTDEGPRDWDVPNNMKSPINSSGDDFGIIIDDTKENGYFTSNRVKNQDDIFSFHMEPIECKLKGQVTDCDSGTAITDALVLISNNVDSSKIRLRTDAKGYYETEIGINKDYTIEVSKRNAYYYDAKPQYVSTMGVENSLDCQHVKDFCMKNTCNDVFVLPIYFDLSKWDIRPDARPILDDLIKTLKKYPRMAVELGSHTDCRASYEFNRDLSQKRANSTVKYIIENGNINPFRLEARGYGESQLVTDCPCEGPVKSSCTEDEHQKNRRTTVKVVNCNFDVLSIGVDYAQRNDDALNGKGSLYSPYLLEKQRDFLTKTKGDIDSFYKAKAIQDSIIIVKEAEEELLAKYDFIPLTKGRGDAYNLYGYVGRKKIKFEYTGEERRTLIPQTLVEQLIKSGKLKPTDFRDSGDKLKLSDGTKIFGTSFTLSELKINDKVYKKVKCKMVQTKATVLGYNIFDKEYVDSEIKEGKIWLLKEEEE
;
A
#
# COMPACT_ATOMS: atom_id res chain seq x y z
N LYS A 1 3.19 32.31 37.87
CA LYS A 1 2.88 33.32 38.96
C LYS A 1 4.12 33.76 39.71
N LEU A 2 5.08 32.86 40.09
CA LEU A 2 6.29 33.22 40.86
C LEU A 2 7.23 34.10 40.03
N TYR A 3 7.54 33.74 38.79
CA TYR A 3 8.41 34.56 37.91
C TYR A 3 7.80 35.92 37.60
N ALA A 4 6.50 36.01 37.30
CA ALA A 4 5.82 37.30 37.14
C ALA A 4 5.87 38.18 38.40
N LYS A 5 5.73 37.59 39.60
CA LYS A 5 5.93 38.32 40.87
C LYS A 5 7.37 38.76 41.03
N ALA A 6 8.36 37.91 40.75
CA ALA A 6 9.79 38.27 40.83
C ALA A 6 10.10 39.50 39.96
N ILE A 7 9.61 39.55 38.71
CA ILE A 7 9.75 40.69 37.80
C ILE A 7 9.11 41.93 38.42
N ASN A 8 7.88 41.82 38.97
CA ASN A 8 7.19 42.93 39.58
C ASN A 8 7.88 43.45 40.84
N TYR A 9 8.65 42.60 41.55
CA TYR A 9 9.49 42.98 42.66
C TYR A 9 10.90 43.47 42.27
N GLY A 10 11.17 43.65 40.95
CA GLY A 10 12.39 44.23 40.44
C GLY A 10 13.54 43.23 40.28
N ALA A 11 13.26 41.95 40.07
CA ALA A 11 14.31 41.00 39.69
C ALA A 11 15.04 41.52 38.44
N LYS A 12 16.39 41.61 38.53
CA LYS A 12 17.25 42.16 37.46
C LYS A 12 17.88 41.09 36.59
N ASP A 13 17.72 39.82 36.96
CA ASP A 13 18.23 38.69 36.19
C ASP A 13 17.36 38.46 34.91
N PRO A 14 17.92 38.63 33.74
CA PRO A 14 17.18 38.41 32.47
C PRO A 14 16.62 36.98 32.38
N GLU A 15 17.30 36.00 32.96
CA GLU A 15 16.89 34.56 32.93
C GLU A 15 15.49 34.39 33.53
N VAL A 16 15.03 35.25 34.46
CA VAL A 16 13.68 35.23 35.02
C VAL A 16 12.62 35.50 33.93
N VAL A 17 12.94 36.39 32.96
CA VAL A 17 12.07 36.69 31.83
C VAL A 17 12.03 35.54 30.84
N PHE A 18 13.18 34.90 30.58
CA PHE A 18 13.28 33.69 29.74
C PHE A 18 12.44 32.55 30.34
N LYS A 19 12.60 32.29 31.65
CA LYS A 19 11.81 31.27 32.33
C LYS A 19 10.32 31.57 32.34
N LEU A 20 9.92 32.84 32.40
CA LEU A 20 8.50 33.21 32.25
C LEU A 20 7.98 32.92 30.84
N GLY A 21 8.79 33.16 29.82
CA GLY A 21 8.50 32.80 28.43
C GLY A 21 8.28 31.28 28.26
N GLN A 22 9.19 30.48 28.88
CA GLN A 22 9.04 29.01 28.85
C GLN A 22 7.72 28.56 29.53
N VAL A 23 7.36 29.14 30.65
CA VAL A 23 6.10 28.83 31.36
C VAL A 23 4.88 29.17 30.47
N HIS A 24 4.86 30.33 29.79
CA HIS A 24 3.77 30.68 28.86
C HIS A 24 3.71 29.71 27.69
N LYS A 25 4.87 29.30 27.14
CA LYS A 25 4.94 28.27 26.09
C LYS A 25 4.32 26.95 26.55
N GLN A 26 4.69 26.45 27.74
CA GLN A 26 4.13 25.24 28.35
C GLN A 26 2.64 25.33 28.69
N MET A 27 2.11 26.56 28.88
CA MET A 27 0.68 26.80 29.03
C MET A 27 -0.08 26.92 27.69
N GLY A 28 0.62 26.86 26.55
CA GLY A 28 0.05 27.07 25.21
C GLY A 28 -0.30 28.53 24.89
N GLU A 29 0.24 29.48 25.67
CA GLU A 29 0.04 30.93 25.53
C GLU A 29 1.17 31.49 24.65
N TYR A 30 1.22 31.07 23.38
CA TYR A 30 2.37 31.29 22.50
C TYR A 30 2.67 32.75 22.18
N GLU A 31 1.61 33.58 21.98
CA GLU A 31 1.81 35.03 21.75
C GLU A 31 2.44 35.72 22.96
N GLU A 32 2.04 35.32 24.17
CA GLU A 32 2.62 35.88 25.40
C GLU A 32 4.06 35.36 25.63
N ALA A 33 4.31 34.07 25.30
CA ALA A 33 5.65 33.52 25.31
C ALA A 33 6.60 34.25 24.37
N ILE A 34 6.18 34.56 23.13
CA ILE A 34 6.96 35.33 22.16
C ILE A 34 7.31 36.71 22.71
N LYS A 35 6.36 37.40 23.38
CA LYS A 35 6.63 38.70 23.98
C LYS A 35 7.73 38.65 25.05
N GLN A 36 7.68 37.60 25.90
CA GLN A 36 8.69 37.44 26.96
C GLN A 36 10.08 37.08 26.37
N PHE A 37 10.13 36.17 25.39
CA PHE A 37 11.37 35.81 24.71
C PHE A 37 11.97 36.99 23.93
N THR A 38 11.13 37.79 23.23
CA THR A 38 11.59 39.00 22.53
C THR A 38 12.11 40.06 23.51
N LYS A 39 11.54 40.15 24.71
CA LYS A 39 12.06 41.02 25.78
C LYS A 39 13.42 40.54 26.23
N TYR A 40 13.56 39.25 26.50
CA TYR A 40 14.84 38.64 26.90
C TYR A 40 15.93 38.84 25.83
N GLN A 41 15.60 38.60 24.55
CA GLN A 41 16.53 38.75 23.43
C GLN A 41 17.14 40.16 23.32
N LYS A 42 16.38 41.18 23.70
CA LYS A 42 16.90 42.58 23.76
C LYS A 42 17.90 42.83 24.86
N GLU A 43 17.75 42.10 25.98
CA GLU A 43 18.64 42.20 27.13
C GLU A 43 19.88 41.31 26.99
N VAL A 44 19.74 40.16 26.31
CA VAL A 44 20.79 39.15 26.08
C VAL A 44 20.85 38.83 24.57
N PRO A 45 21.41 39.70 23.74
CA PRO A 45 21.53 39.47 22.33
C PRO A 45 22.57 38.38 22.03
N GLY A 46 22.21 37.41 21.15
CA GLY A 46 23.12 36.34 20.75
C GLY A 46 22.93 34.99 21.48
N ASP A 47 21.97 34.90 22.38
CA ASP A 47 21.56 33.63 22.97
C ASP A 47 20.74 32.82 21.94
N GLU A 48 21.33 31.75 21.38
CA GLU A 48 20.70 30.93 20.33
C GLU A 48 19.43 30.22 20.80
N ARG A 49 19.32 29.93 22.11
CA ARG A 49 18.13 29.29 22.71
C ARG A 49 16.86 30.08 22.42
N VAL A 50 16.93 31.41 22.58
CA VAL A 50 15.73 32.29 22.44
C VAL A 50 15.18 32.30 21.02
N GLU A 51 16.04 32.20 20.00
CA GLU A 51 15.59 32.13 18.60
C GLU A 51 14.80 30.84 18.33
N ALA A 52 15.30 29.72 18.82
CA ALA A 52 14.61 28.43 18.74
C ALA A 52 13.24 28.48 19.45
N MET A 53 13.15 29.10 20.62
CA MET A 53 11.92 29.26 21.39
C MET A 53 10.88 30.12 20.66
N ILE A 54 11.28 31.27 20.12
CA ILE A 54 10.37 32.16 19.33
C ILE A 54 9.88 31.40 18.10
N LYS A 55 10.77 30.81 17.33
CA LYS A 55 10.45 30.05 16.12
C LYS A 55 9.51 28.85 16.44
N GLY A 56 9.72 28.19 17.57
CA GLY A 56 8.85 27.12 18.06
C GLY A 56 7.43 27.63 18.33
N CYS A 57 7.29 28.75 19.05
CA CYS A 57 5.99 29.35 19.31
C CYS A 57 5.26 29.81 18.04
N GLU A 58 5.98 30.43 17.09
CA GLU A 58 5.42 30.83 15.79
C GLU A 58 4.90 29.63 14.99
N LYS A 59 5.68 28.56 14.95
CA LYS A 59 5.28 27.31 14.32
C LYS A 59 4.09 26.65 15.02
N ALA A 60 4.04 26.67 16.35
CA ALA A 60 2.95 26.09 17.12
C ALA A 60 1.58 26.74 16.76
N LEU A 61 1.57 28.06 16.52
CA LEU A 61 0.35 28.75 16.06
C LEU A 61 -0.14 28.25 14.71
N THR A 62 0.76 27.92 13.78
CA THR A 62 0.38 27.38 12.46
C THR A 62 0.05 25.89 12.52
N TRP A 63 0.82 25.10 13.24
CA TRP A 63 0.63 23.65 13.37
C TRP A 63 -0.66 23.25 14.08
N LYS A 64 -1.22 24.11 14.89
CA LYS A 64 -2.51 23.88 15.58
C LYS A 64 -3.68 23.70 14.59
N GLU A 65 -3.57 24.29 13.40
CA GLU A 65 -4.61 24.21 12.36
C GLU A 65 -4.38 23.03 11.40
N GLU A 66 -3.21 22.43 11.42
CA GLU A 66 -2.88 21.29 10.56
C GLU A 66 -3.62 20.03 11.05
N LYS A 67 -4.30 19.34 10.12
CA LYS A 67 -4.93 18.06 10.43
C LYS A 67 -3.88 16.98 10.57
N SER A 68 -3.86 16.33 11.71
CA SER A 68 -2.98 15.19 11.97
C SER A 68 -3.69 13.86 11.69
N ARG A 69 -2.91 12.89 11.25
CA ARG A 69 -3.34 11.49 11.11
C ARG A 69 -3.22 10.69 12.41
N TYR A 70 -2.58 11.26 13.41
CA TYR A 70 -2.42 10.60 14.70
C TYR A 70 -3.64 10.81 15.57
N THR A 71 -4.14 9.73 16.18
CA THR A 71 -5.06 9.75 17.32
C THR A 71 -4.28 9.38 18.56
N VAL A 72 -4.50 10.10 19.66
CA VAL A 72 -3.76 9.93 20.92
C VAL A 72 -4.71 9.72 22.06
N GLU A 73 -4.51 8.67 22.86
CA GLU A 73 -5.33 8.32 24.01
C GLU A 73 -4.47 7.96 25.23
N ALA A 74 -4.92 8.34 26.44
CA ALA A 74 -4.25 7.94 27.67
C ALA A 74 -4.25 6.41 27.83
N PHE A 75 -3.09 5.82 28.06
CA PHE A 75 -2.93 4.37 28.24
C PHE A 75 -3.24 3.96 29.67
N LYS A 76 -4.54 3.95 30.01
CA LYS A 76 -5.09 3.62 31.33
C LYS A 76 -4.53 2.35 31.99
N PRO A 77 -4.13 1.27 31.27
CA PRO A 77 -3.58 0.08 31.91
C PRO A 77 -2.28 0.31 32.67
N ALA A 78 -1.45 1.28 32.26
CA ALA A 78 -0.19 1.60 32.91
C ALA A 78 -0.32 2.75 33.94
N ASN A 79 -1.16 3.76 33.62
CA ASN A 79 -1.19 5.03 34.36
C ASN A 79 -1.84 4.94 35.74
N ASP A 80 -1.21 5.54 36.73
CA ASP A 80 -1.72 5.76 38.07
C ASP A 80 -2.03 7.25 38.29
N ARG A 81 -3.13 7.54 38.99
CA ARG A 81 -3.59 8.92 39.20
C ARG A 81 -2.71 9.76 40.12
N LYS A 82 -1.77 9.14 40.85
CA LYS A 82 -0.92 9.77 41.87
C LYS A 82 0.56 9.62 41.58
N ALA A 83 0.94 8.91 40.55
CA ALA A 83 2.31 8.60 40.23
C ALA A 83 2.65 9.09 38.80
N ASP A 84 3.93 9.40 38.61
CA ASP A 84 4.44 9.61 37.25
C ASP A 84 4.76 8.26 36.61
N ASP A 85 4.17 8.01 35.44
CA ASP A 85 4.34 6.77 34.66
C ASP A 85 4.94 7.11 33.32
N PHE A 86 6.19 6.69 33.06
CA PHE A 86 6.94 7.19 31.93
C PHE A 86 7.89 6.14 31.29
N SER A 87 8.49 6.50 30.17
CA SER A 87 9.49 5.71 29.43
C SER A 87 9.03 4.29 29.12
N PRO A 88 7.91 4.11 28.37
CA PRO A 88 7.45 2.79 27.96
C PRO A 88 8.47 2.10 27.05
N MET A 89 8.58 0.77 27.15
CA MET A 89 9.44 -0.06 26.30
C MET A 89 8.85 -1.45 26.08
N TRP A 90 8.91 -1.94 24.85
CA TRP A 90 8.52 -3.32 24.54
C TRP A 90 9.48 -4.30 25.18
N SER A 91 8.96 -5.25 26.00
CA SER A 91 9.77 -6.26 26.69
C SER A 91 9.59 -7.67 26.14
N ASP A 92 8.84 -7.85 25.07
CA ASP A 92 8.75 -9.09 24.33
C ASP A 92 8.62 -8.85 22.81
N ARG A 93 9.05 -9.84 21.99
CA ARG A 93 9.04 -9.75 20.53
C ARG A 93 7.66 -9.66 19.89
N LYS A 94 6.61 -10.01 20.62
CA LYS A 94 5.22 -9.94 20.16
C LYS A 94 4.57 -8.63 20.53
N LYS A 95 5.32 -7.74 21.17
CA LYS A 95 4.83 -6.42 21.63
C LYS A 95 3.58 -6.52 22.50
N LYS A 96 3.50 -7.57 23.31
CA LYS A 96 2.38 -7.82 24.24
C LYS A 96 2.69 -7.45 25.68
N THR A 97 3.92 -7.07 25.97
CA THR A 97 4.35 -6.65 27.31
C THR A 97 5.08 -5.31 27.18
N ILE A 98 4.62 -4.33 27.94
CA ILE A 98 5.24 -3.02 28.05
C ILE A 98 5.85 -2.92 29.45
N MET A 99 7.15 -2.64 29.55
CA MET A 99 7.80 -2.17 30.74
C MET A 99 7.81 -0.65 30.72
N PHE A 100 7.74 -0.06 31.91
CA PHE A 100 7.74 1.39 32.08
C PHE A 100 8.28 1.73 33.44
N THR A 101 8.63 2.99 33.66
CA THR A 101 9.10 3.52 34.92
C THR A 101 7.96 4.18 35.68
N SER A 102 7.88 4.00 36.99
CA SER A 102 6.87 4.65 37.83
C SER A 102 7.34 4.91 39.23
N ASP A 103 6.97 6.04 39.81
CA ASP A 103 7.22 6.42 41.20
C ASP A 103 6.04 6.13 42.16
N ARG A 104 5.18 5.18 41.79
CA ARG A 104 4.01 4.79 42.61
C ARG A 104 4.39 4.23 43.97
N SER A 105 3.59 4.55 44.98
CA SER A 105 3.85 4.24 46.39
C SER A 105 3.98 2.75 46.74
N GLU A 106 3.61 1.87 45.84
CA GLU A 106 3.70 0.40 46.00
C GLU A 106 5.05 -0.15 45.52
N GLY A 107 6.05 0.72 45.33
CA GLY A 107 7.40 0.41 44.86
C GLY A 107 8.18 -0.53 45.76
N ALA A 108 9.31 -1.03 45.26
CA ALA A 108 9.94 -2.24 45.79
C ALA A 108 10.61 -2.10 47.18
N TYR A 109 11.31 -0.98 47.45
CA TYR A 109 12.28 -1.01 48.54
C TYR A 109 12.38 0.23 49.42
N SER A 110 11.87 1.41 49.00
CA SER A 110 12.05 2.63 49.79
C SER A 110 10.73 3.25 50.19
N LYS A 111 10.58 3.50 51.50
CA LYS A 111 9.52 4.35 52.03
C LYS A 111 9.96 5.80 52.16
N GLU A 112 11.21 6.10 51.80
CA GLU A 112 11.78 7.43 51.82
C GLU A 112 11.43 8.17 50.54
N ASP A 113 10.91 9.38 50.66
CA ASP A 113 10.60 10.23 49.52
C ASP A 113 11.89 10.74 48.85
N TYR A 114 11.90 10.72 47.53
CA TYR A 114 13.01 11.31 46.79
C TYR A 114 13.01 12.82 46.94
N ILE A 115 14.14 13.37 47.34
CA ILE A 115 14.26 14.76 47.84
C ILE A 115 13.84 15.82 46.81
N ARG A 116 13.92 15.50 45.49
CA ARG A 116 13.53 16.43 44.42
C ARG A 116 12.03 16.43 44.13
N THR A 117 11.37 15.29 44.24
CA THR A 117 9.93 15.14 43.87
C THR A 117 9.03 15.08 45.11
N LEU A 118 9.59 14.80 46.29
CA LEU A 118 8.81 14.50 47.52
C LEU A 118 7.85 13.33 47.33
N ARG A 119 8.21 12.40 46.42
CA ARG A 119 7.51 11.16 46.10
C ARG A 119 8.45 9.99 46.27
N GLY A 120 7.95 8.76 46.16
CA GLY A 120 8.76 7.55 46.16
C GLY A 120 9.84 7.55 45.08
N HIS A 121 10.81 6.68 45.22
CA HIS A 121 11.78 6.41 44.17
C HIS A 121 11.11 5.71 43.01
N SER A 122 11.57 5.98 41.79
CA SER A 122 11.04 5.32 40.57
C SER A 122 11.55 3.88 40.46
N ASP A 123 10.66 3.00 40.06
CA ASP A 123 10.87 1.57 39.84
C ASP A 123 10.46 1.16 38.44
N VAL A 124 10.95 0.03 37.96
CA VAL A 124 10.55 -0.56 36.68
C VAL A 124 9.36 -1.48 36.91
N TRP A 125 8.29 -1.20 36.21
CA TRP A 125 7.01 -1.91 36.21
C TRP A 125 6.71 -2.52 34.84
N PHE A 126 5.73 -3.43 34.77
CA PHE A 126 5.23 -3.92 33.51
C PHE A 126 3.72 -4.15 33.51
N VAL A 127 3.12 -4.04 32.33
CA VAL A 127 1.77 -4.52 32.01
C VAL A 127 1.83 -5.50 30.85
N LYS A 128 0.95 -6.49 30.87
CA LYS A 128 0.92 -7.53 29.84
C LYS A 128 -0.47 -7.69 29.24
N LYS A 129 -0.53 -7.73 27.92
CA LYS A 129 -1.75 -8.00 27.16
C LYS A 129 -2.11 -9.48 27.29
N GLY A 130 -3.21 -9.78 27.93
CA GLY A 130 -3.70 -11.17 28.11
C GLY A 130 -4.37 -11.69 26.87
N GLY A 131 -4.13 -12.96 26.52
CA GLY A 131 -4.92 -13.64 25.48
C GLY A 131 -6.31 -13.96 26.01
N GLY A 132 -7.34 -13.40 25.41
CA GLY A 132 -8.73 -13.79 25.67
C GLY A 132 -8.92 -15.28 25.34
N ARG A 133 -9.38 -16.09 26.30
CA ARG A 133 -9.63 -17.52 26.09
C ARG A 133 -10.98 -17.80 25.39
N SER A 134 -11.81 -16.79 25.15
CA SER A 134 -13.10 -16.92 24.46
C SER A 134 -13.14 -16.07 23.19
N ARG A 135 -13.73 -16.62 22.14
CA ARG A 135 -13.99 -15.95 20.86
C ARG A 135 -14.82 -14.67 21.12
N GLY A 136 -14.28 -13.50 20.77
CA GLY A 136 -14.99 -12.22 20.95
C GLY A 136 -14.67 -11.46 22.25
N SER A 137 -13.78 -11.94 23.16
CA SER A 137 -13.31 -11.12 24.27
C SER A 137 -12.12 -10.26 23.83
N SER A 138 -12.23 -8.94 23.94
CA SER A 138 -11.13 -8.00 23.75
C SER A 138 -9.92 -8.42 24.60
N GLU A 139 -8.72 -8.42 24.02
CA GLU A 139 -7.48 -8.65 24.77
C GLU A 139 -7.36 -7.57 25.86
N LYS A 140 -7.40 -7.98 27.13
CA LYS A 140 -7.27 -7.04 28.26
C LYS A 140 -5.83 -6.98 28.76
N TRP A 141 -5.38 -5.78 29.09
CA TRP A 141 -4.13 -5.59 29.79
C TRP A 141 -4.23 -6.02 31.24
N SER A 142 -3.13 -6.55 31.80
CA SER A 142 -3.00 -6.85 33.24
C SER A 142 -2.97 -5.56 34.05
N LYS A 143 -3.15 -5.68 35.35
CA LYS A 143 -2.70 -4.62 36.27
C LYS A 143 -1.19 -4.50 36.21
N PRO A 144 -0.60 -3.33 36.50
CA PRO A 144 0.83 -3.14 36.64
C PRO A 144 1.43 -4.07 37.71
N ALA A 145 2.61 -4.58 37.45
CA ALA A 145 3.37 -5.40 38.39
C ALA A 145 4.85 -5.00 38.35
N LEU A 146 5.50 -5.06 39.49
CA LEU A 146 6.95 -4.82 39.62
C LEU A 146 7.75 -5.87 38.85
N VAL A 147 8.87 -5.44 38.27
CA VAL A 147 9.84 -6.37 37.67
C VAL A 147 10.67 -7.00 38.79
N GLU A 148 10.52 -8.33 38.98
CA GLU A 148 11.22 -9.08 40.04
C GLU A 148 12.75 -8.99 39.88
N ASN A 149 13.45 -8.78 41.01
CA ASN A 149 14.90 -8.78 41.14
C ASN A 149 15.63 -7.73 40.29
N LEU A 150 14.97 -6.65 39.90
CA LEU A 150 15.57 -5.56 39.14
C LEU A 150 15.69 -4.28 39.96
N ASN A 151 14.60 -3.89 40.60
CA ASN A 151 14.49 -2.62 41.32
C ASN A 151 15.32 -2.57 42.61
N THR A 152 15.87 -1.40 42.90
CA THR A 152 16.74 -1.14 44.06
C THR A 152 16.10 -0.10 44.97
N LYS A 153 16.87 0.33 45.99
CA LYS A 153 16.47 1.43 46.88
C LYS A 153 16.66 2.82 46.30
N TYR A 154 17.02 2.89 45.01
CA TYR A 154 17.29 4.13 44.30
C TYR A 154 16.30 4.25 43.12
N ASN A 155 16.45 5.33 42.33
CA ASN A 155 15.66 5.46 41.12
C ASN A 155 16.15 4.49 40.05
N ASP A 156 15.29 3.60 39.63
CA ASP A 156 15.50 2.63 38.56
C ASP A 156 14.50 2.91 37.41
N GLY A 157 14.99 3.00 36.19
CA GLY A 157 14.07 3.25 35.08
C GLY A 157 14.74 3.38 33.71
N SER A 158 13.95 3.70 32.72
CA SER A 158 14.32 3.77 31.31
C SER A 158 15.11 2.55 30.85
N VAL A 159 14.42 1.54 30.42
CA VAL A 159 14.99 0.26 30.01
C VAL A 159 15.01 0.09 28.49
N CYS A 160 15.99 -0.65 27.96
CA CYS A 160 15.95 -1.16 26.60
C CYS A 160 16.43 -2.62 26.53
N PHE A 161 16.22 -3.28 25.42
CA PHE A 161 16.50 -4.70 25.26
C PHE A 161 17.38 -4.99 24.05
N ASN A 162 18.17 -6.07 24.17
CA ASN A 162 18.80 -6.63 23.01
C ASN A 162 17.75 -7.34 22.10
N LYS A 163 18.07 -7.53 20.83
CA LYS A 163 17.18 -8.16 19.83
C LYS A 163 16.63 -9.53 20.28
N ARG A 164 17.35 -10.25 21.11
CA ARG A 164 16.95 -11.57 21.65
C ARG A 164 16.06 -11.49 22.89
N MET A 165 15.85 -10.31 23.47
CA MET A 165 15.13 -10.11 24.75
C MET A 165 15.74 -10.93 25.89
N SER A 166 17.04 -11.19 25.86
CA SER A 166 17.80 -11.92 26.87
C SER A 166 18.69 -11.05 27.72
N LYS A 167 18.96 -9.83 27.28
CA LYS A 167 19.65 -8.76 28.00
C LYS A 167 18.79 -7.52 27.99
N MET A 168 18.83 -6.83 29.09
CA MET A 168 18.21 -5.51 29.29
C MET A 168 19.31 -4.55 29.75
N TYR A 169 19.17 -3.31 29.32
CA TYR A 169 20.00 -2.21 29.84
C TYR A 169 19.07 -1.27 30.56
N VAL A 170 19.45 -0.90 31.77
CA VAL A 170 18.61 -0.11 32.67
C VAL A 170 19.40 1.07 33.23
N THR A 171 18.76 2.22 33.28
CA THR A 171 19.28 3.38 33.99
C THR A 171 19.05 3.21 35.48
N GLN A 172 20.13 3.34 36.29
CA GLN A 172 20.04 3.34 37.76
C GLN A 172 20.76 4.55 38.30
N CYS A 173 20.08 5.28 39.19
CA CYS A 173 20.59 6.50 39.77
C CYS A 173 20.98 6.26 41.23
N ASN A 174 22.22 5.83 41.48
CA ASN A 174 22.75 5.52 42.82
C ASN A 174 23.24 6.80 43.47
N GLY A 175 22.72 7.14 44.64
CA GLY A 175 23.17 8.23 45.45
C GLY A 175 24.03 7.76 46.65
N VAL A 176 25.10 8.50 46.95
CA VAL A 176 25.80 8.42 48.26
C VAL A 176 25.13 9.43 49.17
N SER A 177 24.83 9.03 50.43
CA SER A 177 24.19 9.92 51.40
C SER A 177 24.85 11.32 51.42
N GLY A 178 24.05 12.36 51.22
CA GLY A 178 24.51 13.75 51.20
C GLY A 178 25.07 14.26 49.87
N LYS A 179 25.07 13.46 48.79
CA LYS A 179 25.42 13.88 47.41
C LYS A 179 24.26 13.62 46.47
N GLU A 180 24.16 14.44 45.42
CA GLU A 180 23.22 14.21 44.36
C GLU A 180 23.42 12.82 43.74
N PRO A 181 22.33 12.01 43.57
CA PRO A 181 22.44 10.73 42.87
C PRO A 181 22.94 10.95 41.45
N LYS A 182 23.82 10.08 40.97
CA LYS A 182 24.28 10.06 39.60
C LYS A 182 23.78 8.79 38.90
N CYS A 183 23.26 8.97 37.68
CA CYS A 183 22.68 7.90 36.90
C CYS A 183 23.76 7.21 36.08
N LYS A 184 23.71 5.89 36.01
CA LYS A 184 24.58 5.05 35.18
C LYS A 184 23.73 3.97 34.49
N ILE A 185 24.24 3.39 33.40
CA ILE A 185 23.58 2.32 32.68
C ILE A 185 24.19 0.98 33.06
N TYR A 186 23.35 0.05 33.52
CA TYR A 186 23.70 -1.31 33.90
C TYR A 186 23.17 -2.34 32.92
N GLU A 187 23.90 -3.46 32.75
CA GLU A 187 23.41 -4.63 32.01
C GLU A 187 22.67 -5.56 32.99
N ALA A 188 21.47 -5.99 32.64
CA ALA A 188 20.76 -7.07 33.33
C ALA A 188 20.55 -8.24 32.39
N ARG A 189 20.78 -9.46 32.89
CA ARG A 189 20.57 -10.73 32.14
C ARG A 189 19.38 -11.47 32.68
N LYS A 190 18.60 -12.03 31.74
CA LYS A 190 17.44 -12.86 32.08
C LYS A 190 17.90 -14.13 32.79
N SER A 191 17.41 -14.35 34.02
CA SER A 191 17.72 -15.51 34.85
C SER A 191 16.43 -16.07 35.44
N GLY A 192 16.04 -17.29 35.05
CA GLY A 192 14.80 -17.89 35.51
C GLY A 192 13.58 -17.02 35.12
N LYS A 193 12.79 -16.62 36.13
CA LYS A 193 11.63 -15.75 35.97
C LYS A 193 11.94 -14.24 36.02
N GLY A 194 13.08 -13.87 36.55
CA GLY A 194 13.48 -12.48 36.81
C GLY A 194 14.70 -12.03 35.98
N TRP A 195 15.33 -10.98 36.49
CA TRP A 195 16.51 -10.38 35.91
C TRP A 195 17.65 -10.31 36.93
N MET A 196 18.86 -10.52 36.49
CA MET A 196 20.07 -10.39 37.32
C MET A 196 20.88 -9.24 36.74
N MET A 197 20.98 -8.16 37.52
CA MET A 197 21.73 -6.96 37.16
C MET A 197 23.23 -7.17 37.43
N SER A 198 24.07 -6.57 36.60
CA SER A 198 25.52 -6.50 36.82
C SER A 198 25.83 -5.61 38.06
N GLU A 199 26.87 -5.94 38.78
CA GLU A 199 27.33 -5.12 39.91
C GLU A 199 27.95 -3.81 39.44
N GLU A 200 28.62 -3.82 38.27
CA GLU A 200 29.27 -2.66 37.68
C GLU A 200 28.48 -2.09 36.51
N PRO A 201 28.50 -0.76 36.34
CA PRO A 201 27.90 -0.13 35.17
C PRO A 201 28.65 -0.49 33.88
N LEU A 202 28.08 -0.17 32.73
CA LEU A 202 28.76 -0.32 31.43
C LEU A 202 30.08 0.47 31.42
N SER A 203 31.12 -0.07 30.77
CA SER A 203 32.49 0.45 30.77
C SER A 203 32.61 1.94 30.40
N PHE A 204 31.79 2.43 29.47
CA PHE A 204 31.82 3.84 29.07
C PHE A 204 31.15 4.79 30.09
N CYS A 205 30.41 4.26 31.06
CA CYS A 205 29.84 5.02 32.18
C CYS A 205 30.79 5.16 33.35
N SER A 206 31.96 4.49 33.32
CA SER A 206 32.94 4.50 34.40
C SER A 206 33.85 5.71 34.29
N ASP A 207 33.56 6.77 35.03
CA ASP A 207 34.45 7.93 35.15
C ASP A 207 35.50 7.61 36.18
N SER A 208 36.76 7.67 35.80
CA SER A 208 37.91 7.19 36.57
C SER A 208 38.23 7.89 37.88
N ALA A 209 37.38 8.63 38.53
CA ALA A 209 37.63 9.09 39.93
C ALA A 209 36.48 9.83 40.61
N SER A 210 35.40 10.25 39.95
CA SER A 210 34.51 11.23 40.60
C SER A 210 33.01 10.99 40.46
N ASN A 211 32.55 9.97 39.75
CA ASN A 211 31.13 9.74 39.51
C ASN A 211 30.35 11.05 39.18
N LYS A 212 30.92 11.88 38.27
CA LYS A 212 30.47 13.26 38.05
C LYS A 212 29.32 13.37 37.06
N TRP A 213 29.23 12.43 36.09
CA TRP A 213 28.36 12.58 34.94
C TRP A 213 27.17 11.60 34.98
N ASN A 214 26.05 12.03 34.44
CA ASN A 214 24.87 11.20 34.28
C ASN A 214 24.90 10.49 32.90
N TYR A 215 24.45 9.24 32.89
CA TYR A 215 24.29 8.41 31.73
C TYR A 215 22.93 7.69 31.87
N GLY A 216 22.03 7.89 30.92
CA GLY A 216 20.69 7.33 31.04
C GLY A 216 19.98 7.17 29.69
N HIS A 217 18.75 6.74 29.73
CA HIS A 217 17.88 6.56 28.59
C HIS A 217 18.53 5.71 27.47
N PRO A 218 19.04 4.50 27.78
CA PRO A 218 19.73 3.69 26.79
C PRO A 218 18.77 3.18 25.73
N PHE A 219 19.24 3.13 24.48
CA PHE A 219 18.57 2.43 23.38
C PHE A 219 19.57 1.65 22.53
N LEU A 220 19.29 0.35 22.30
CA LEU A 220 20.16 -0.55 21.57
C LEU A 220 19.66 -0.78 20.14
N ALA A 221 20.45 -0.40 19.15
CA ALA A 221 20.13 -0.44 17.74
C ALA A 221 21.10 -1.31 16.92
N ASN A 222 20.89 -1.37 15.62
CA ASN A 222 21.75 -2.03 14.64
C ASN A 222 22.17 -3.46 15.03
N ASN A 223 21.17 -4.32 15.31
CA ASN A 223 21.39 -5.71 15.70
C ASN A 223 22.35 -5.85 16.92
N ASP A 224 22.11 -5.08 17.96
CA ASP A 224 22.86 -5.07 19.22
C ASP A 224 24.30 -4.52 19.09
N LYS A 225 24.60 -3.71 18.08
CA LYS A 225 25.95 -3.20 17.85
C LYS A 225 26.16 -1.74 18.27
N VAL A 226 25.11 -0.96 18.33
CA VAL A 226 25.16 0.47 18.63
C VAL A 226 24.22 0.76 19.79
N MET A 227 24.69 1.45 20.81
CA MET A 227 23.84 1.96 21.89
C MET A 227 23.83 3.49 21.84
N TYR A 228 22.64 4.05 21.82
CA TYR A 228 22.38 5.47 22.00
C TYR A 228 21.98 5.72 23.45
N PHE A 229 22.36 6.86 24.00
CA PHE A 229 22.03 7.24 25.36
C PHE A 229 22.14 8.75 25.56
N ALA A 230 21.51 9.27 26.58
CA ALA A 230 21.63 10.68 27.00
C ALA A 230 22.69 10.85 28.09
N SER A 231 23.49 11.92 28.03
CA SER A 231 24.52 12.21 29.02
C SER A 231 24.91 13.67 29.06
N ASP A 232 25.18 14.18 30.30
CA ASP A 232 25.77 15.51 30.60
C ASP A 232 27.31 15.48 30.66
N ARG A 233 27.95 14.50 30.01
CA ARG A 233 29.40 14.35 29.94
C ARG A 233 30.06 15.50 29.15
N PRO A 234 31.34 15.85 29.43
CA PRO A 234 32.04 16.90 28.71
C PRO A 234 32.13 16.66 27.21
N GLY A 235 32.15 17.74 26.43
CA GLY A 235 32.24 17.74 24.98
C GLY A 235 30.90 17.68 24.31
N GLY A 236 29.82 17.89 25.05
CA GLY A 236 28.46 18.15 24.49
C GLY A 236 28.25 19.61 24.14
N TYR A 237 27.15 19.91 23.47
CA TYR A 237 26.77 21.28 23.08
C TYR A 237 26.31 22.12 24.27
N GLY A 238 25.72 21.50 25.29
CA GLY A 238 25.27 22.17 26.51
C GLY A 238 26.34 22.46 27.55
N ASP A 239 27.65 22.26 27.24
CA ASP A 239 28.75 22.59 28.12
C ASP A 239 29.12 24.10 28.04
N THR A 240 28.11 24.96 28.22
CA THR A 240 28.21 26.43 28.11
C THR A 240 28.86 27.09 29.35
N GLY A 241 29.29 26.29 30.35
CA GLY A 241 29.83 26.82 31.60
C GLY A 241 28.77 27.28 32.61
N LEU A 242 27.49 27.11 32.32
CA LEU A 242 26.36 27.35 33.24
C LEU A 242 26.32 26.29 34.34
N LEU A 243 25.68 26.64 35.47
CA LEU A 243 25.60 25.79 36.66
C LEU A 243 24.86 24.46 36.43
N GLU A 244 23.90 24.41 35.52
CA GLU A 244 23.20 23.19 35.11
C GLU A 244 23.68 22.76 33.73
N LYS A 245 24.30 21.57 33.66
CA LYS A 245 24.69 20.94 32.40
C LYS A 245 23.48 20.25 31.77
N THR A 246 23.24 20.55 30.55
CA THR A 246 22.21 19.91 29.71
C THR A 246 22.71 18.55 29.22
N LYS A 247 21.81 17.76 28.68
CA LYS A 247 22.10 16.40 28.23
C LYS A 247 22.01 16.31 26.71
N ASP A 248 23.06 15.78 26.14
CA ASP A 248 23.13 15.45 24.71
C ASP A 248 22.87 13.95 24.45
N ILE A 249 22.53 13.60 23.26
CA ILE A 249 22.51 12.21 22.81
C ILE A 249 23.88 11.82 22.27
N TRP A 250 24.39 10.72 22.81
CA TRP A 250 25.65 10.10 22.46
C TRP A 250 25.42 8.69 21.92
N MET A 251 26.43 8.15 21.22
CA MET A 251 26.46 6.76 20.81
C MET A 251 27.78 6.07 21.15
N VAL A 252 27.68 4.75 21.36
CA VAL A 252 28.84 3.84 21.49
C VAL A 252 28.62 2.64 20.58
N THR A 253 29.72 2.06 20.09
CA THR A 253 29.71 0.87 19.25
C THR A 253 30.30 -0.33 20.00
N PHE A 254 29.69 -1.49 19.92
CA PHE A 254 30.18 -2.70 20.56
C PHE A 254 31.37 -3.29 19.80
N VAL A 255 32.54 -3.33 20.47
CA VAL A 255 33.81 -3.85 19.96
C VAL A 255 33.94 -5.33 20.30
N ARG A 256 33.72 -6.21 19.33
CA ARG A 256 33.69 -7.68 19.54
C ARG A 256 35.02 -8.24 20.08
N ARG A 257 36.17 -7.72 19.64
CA ARG A 257 37.51 -8.22 19.99
C ARG A 257 37.81 -8.02 21.47
N GLY A 258 37.33 -6.94 22.11
CA GLY A 258 37.50 -6.67 23.53
C GLY A 258 36.27 -7.01 24.39
N ARG A 259 35.12 -7.34 23.78
CA ARG A 259 33.82 -7.47 24.45
C ARG A 259 33.46 -6.22 25.27
N THR A 260 33.80 -5.07 24.76
CA THR A 260 33.61 -3.77 25.40
C THR A 260 32.91 -2.79 24.46
N TRP A 261 32.51 -1.66 24.99
CA TRP A 261 31.97 -0.55 24.22
C TRP A 261 33.12 0.42 23.85
N SER A 262 32.97 1.08 22.69
CA SER A 262 33.86 2.15 22.24
C SER A 262 33.75 3.39 23.16
N GLU A 263 34.63 4.36 22.95
CA GLU A 263 34.43 5.70 23.48
C GLU A 263 33.13 6.30 22.92
N PRO A 264 32.41 7.08 23.75
CA PRO A 264 31.22 7.79 23.33
C PRO A 264 31.48 8.86 22.28
N ILE A 265 30.61 8.89 21.26
CA ILE A 265 30.62 9.88 20.17
C ILE A 265 29.34 10.71 20.28
N ASN A 266 29.44 12.04 20.33
CA ASN A 266 28.33 12.96 20.29
C ASN A 266 27.69 12.94 18.89
N LEU A 267 26.36 12.97 18.78
CA LEU A 267 25.64 12.85 17.48
C LEU A 267 25.71 14.14 16.62
N GLY A 268 26.23 15.22 17.14
CA GLY A 268 26.42 16.44 16.36
C GLY A 268 25.24 17.43 16.44
N PRO A 269 25.39 18.62 15.79
CA PRO A 269 24.50 19.77 16.01
C PRO A 269 23.11 19.63 15.40
N ASN A 270 22.90 18.69 14.46
CA ASN A 270 21.56 18.45 13.95
C ASN A 270 20.69 17.67 14.94
N VAL A 271 21.30 16.91 15.85
CA VAL A 271 20.57 16.17 16.88
C VAL A 271 20.61 16.92 18.22
N ASN A 272 21.79 17.41 18.62
CA ASN A 272 22.01 18.03 19.91
C ASN A 272 22.05 19.55 19.83
N THR A 273 21.50 20.20 20.84
CA THR A 273 21.44 21.66 21.02
C THR A 273 22.13 22.11 22.29
N GLU A 274 22.03 23.37 22.67
CA GLU A 274 22.51 23.87 23.97
C GLU A 274 21.62 23.45 25.15
N ASP A 275 20.36 23.03 24.88
CA ASP A 275 19.42 22.55 25.89
C ASP A 275 19.43 21.00 25.96
N ASN A 276 18.35 20.32 26.32
CA ASN A 276 18.40 18.89 26.59
C ASN A 276 17.90 18.07 25.39
N GLU A 277 18.63 17.01 25.05
CA GLU A 277 18.22 15.92 24.21
C GLU A 277 18.23 14.60 24.98
N MET A 278 17.07 13.93 25.00
CA MET A 278 16.87 12.75 25.85
C MET A 278 16.03 11.68 25.15
N PHE A 279 15.96 10.49 25.74
CA PHE A 279 15.11 9.35 25.30
C PHE A 279 15.28 8.96 23.84
N PRO A 280 16.49 8.67 23.36
CA PRO A 280 16.68 8.23 21.97
C PRO A 280 16.01 6.87 21.73
N TYR A 281 15.32 6.76 20.60
CA TYR A 281 14.71 5.54 20.09
C TYR A 281 15.00 5.41 18.60
N VAL A 282 15.54 4.29 18.15
CA VAL A 282 15.81 4.03 16.74
C VAL A 282 14.84 2.97 16.22
N HIS A 283 14.03 3.36 15.27
CA HIS A 283 13.09 2.46 14.61
C HIS A 283 13.80 1.52 13.62
N LEU A 284 13.15 0.45 13.20
CA LEU A 284 13.72 -0.58 12.30
C LEU A 284 14.16 -0.03 10.93
N ASP A 285 13.56 1.04 10.45
CA ASP A 285 13.91 1.73 9.20
C ASP A 285 15.13 2.67 9.34
N GLY A 286 15.70 2.78 10.53
CA GLY A 286 16.86 3.63 10.83
C GLY A 286 16.52 5.05 11.28
N SER A 287 15.24 5.45 11.32
CA SER A 287 14.83 6.75 11.88
C SER A 287 15.16 6.81 13.36
N LEU A 288 15.77 7.90 13.80
CA LEU A 288 16.02 8.24 15.21
C LEU A 288 14.90 9.18 15.69
N TYR A 289 14.27 8.79 16.80
CA TYR A 289 13.34 9.61 17.54
C TYR A 289 13.99 10.00 18.86
N PHE A 290 13.77 11.22 19.30
CA PHE A 290 14.31 11.73 20.57
C PHE A 290 13.43 12.87 21.09
N ALA A 291 13.56 13.18 22.37
CA ALA A 291 12.90 14.34 22.97
C ALA A 291 13.90 15.47 23.14
N SER A 292 13.50 16.69 22.82
CA SER A 292 14.32 17.90 22.98
C SER A 292 13.49 19.08 23.45
N ASP A 293 14.08 19.91 24.33
CA ASP A 293 13.54 21.22 24.70
C ASP A 293 14.30 22.38 24.04
N GLY A 294 15.41 22.10 23.30
CA GLY A 294 16.21 23.07 22.59
C GLY A 294 15.83 23.28 21.12
N HIS A 295 15.32 22.25 20.43
CA HIS A 295 14.82 22.41 19.07
C HIS A 295 13.49 23.18 19.02
N PRO A 296 13.18 23.88 17.88
CA PRO A 296 11.91 24.60 17.74
C PRO A 296 10.70 23.70 17.91
N GLY A 297 10.04 23.79 19.05
CA GLY A 297 8.97 22.89 19.49
C GLY A 297 7.73 23.59 20.02
N ILE A 298 6.69 22.80 20.30
CA ILE A 298 5.37 23.26 20.76
C ILE A 298 5.34 23.44 22.28
N GLY A 299 6.01 22.55 23.01
CA GLY A 299 5.92 22.44 24.48
C GLY A 299 7.26 22.64 25.21
N GLY A 300 7.40 21.89 26.27
CA GLY A 300 8.68 21.70 26.94
C GLY A 300 9.55 20.75 26.12
N LEU A 301 9.68 19.49 26.56
CA LEU A 301 10.24 18.44 25.71
C LEU A 301 9.26 18.09 24.61
N ASP A 302 9.70 18.15 23.37
CA ASP A 302 8.95 17.68 22.20
C ASP A 302 9.67 16.49 21.56
N ILE A 303 8.92 15.58 20.96
CA ILE A 303 9.45 14.42 20.21
C ILE A 303 9.77 14.84 18.78
N PHE A 304 10.98 14.53 18.34
CA PHE A 304 11.49 14.79 17.01
C PHE A 304 11.86 13.48 16.30
N GLU A 305 11.75 13.47 14.96
CA GLU A 305 12.24 12.40 14.08
C GLU A 305 13.35 12.95 13.18
N THR A 306 14.45 12.19 13.05
CA THR A 306 15.49 12.48 12.06
C THR A 306 15.98 11.19 11.41
N ARG A 307 16.66 11.32 10.28
CA ARG A 307 17.27 10.21 9.54
C ARG A 307 18.74 10.47 9.26
N LYS A 308 19.47 9.40 9.07
CA LYS A 308 20.86 9.52 8.61
C LYS A 308 20.89 9.97 7.15
N THR A 309 21.78 10.93 6.88
CA THR A 309 22.09 11.40 5.53
C THR A 309 23.27 10.63 4.91
N ASP A 310 24.16 10.10 5.76
CA ASP A 310 25.30 9.27 5.38
C ASP A 310 25.65 8.28 6.51
N GLU A 311 26.68 7.45 6.32
CA GLU A 311 27.13 6.41 7.27
C GLU A 311 27.86 6.95 8.53
N GLY A 312 28.25 8.23 8.56
CA GLY A 312 28.95 8.85 9.68
C GLY A 312 28.11 8.92 10.96
N PRO A 313 28.75 9.00 12.13
CA PRO A 313 28.03 9.07 13.41
C PRO A 313 27.27 10.39 13.62
N ARG A 314 27.68 11.47 12.90
CA ARG A 314 27.12 12.81 13.00
C ARG A 314 26.29 13.24 11.79
N ASP A 315 26.14 12.36 10.80
CA ASP A 315 25.46 12.66 9.54
C ASP A 315 23.96 12.42 9.69
N TRP A 316 23.30 13.31 10.37
CA TRP A 316 21.85 13.31 10.57
C TRP A 316 21.21 14.48 9.84
N ASP A 317 20.01 14.28 9.36
CA ASP A 317 19.18 15.33 8.76
C ASP A 317 18.65 16.28 9.85
N VAL A 318 18.16 17.46 9.43
CA VAL A 318 17.46 18.36 10.34
C VAL A 318 16.23 17.67 10.93
N PRO A 319 16.06 17.68 12.27
CA PRO A 319 14.97 16.96 12.90
C PRO A 319 13.60 17.58 12.56
N ASN A 320 12.62 16.71 12.34
CA ASN A 320 11.23 17.08 12.18
C ASN A 320 10.46 16.92 13.49
N ASN A 321 9.80 17.98 13.95
CA ASN A 321 8.89 17.90 15.09
C ASN A 321 7.67 17.06 14.71
N MET A 322 7.27 16.10 15.57
CA MET A 322 6.14 15.20 15.29
C MET A 322 4.78 15.90 15.37
N LYS A 323 4.77 17.19 15.74
CA LYS A 323 3.58 18.04 15.82
C LYS A 323 2.47 17.51 16.75
N SER A 324 1.39 18.27 16.86
CA SER A 324 0.17 17.83 17.54
C SER A 324 -0.55 16.72 16.73
N PRO A 325 -1.14 15.70 17.38
CA PRO A 325 -1.36 15.51 18.81
C PRO A 325 -0.25 14.69 19.51
N ILE A 326 0.82 14.26 18.82
CA ILE A 326 1.95 13.57 19.47
C ILE A 326 2.59 14.55 20.44
N ASN A 327 3.04 15.70 19.98
CA ASN A 327 3.53 16.78 20.83
C ASN A 327 2.39 17.68 21.30
N SER A 328 2.52 18.19 22.51
CA SER A 328 1.59 19.08 23.18
C SER A 328 2.33 20.30 23.74
N SER A 329 1.64 21.18 24.45
CA SER A 329 2.31 22.27 25.19
C SER A 329 3.07 21.78 26.44
N GLY A 330 2.85 20.55 26.90
CA GLY A 330 3.59 19.92 27.99
C GLY A 330 4.93 19.34 27.57
N ASP A 331 5.44 18.42 28.36
CA ASP A 331 6.63 17.59 28.02
C ASP A 331 6.15 16.30 27.37
N ASP A 332 6.67 16.00 26.18
CA ASP A 332 6.36 14.80 25.41
C ASP A 332 7.68 14.06 25.09
N PHE A 333 7.81 12.79 25.55
CA PHE A 333 9.09 12.07 25.46
C PHE A 333 8.92 10.54 25.49
N GLY A 334 10.03 9.82 25.30
CA GLY A 334 10.10 8.37 25.51
C GLY A 334 9.20 7.57 24.59
N ILE A 335 9.19 7.89 23.30
CA ILE A 335 8.37 7.23 22.28
C ILE A 335 8.90 5.83 21.94
N ILE A 336 7.98 4.90 21.76
CA ILE A 336 8.21 3.60 21.09
C ILE A 336 7.15 3.38 19.99
N ILE A 337 7.58 2.83 18.87
CA ILE A 337 6.75 2.70 17.65
C ILE A 337 6.79 1.25 17.18
N ASP A 338 5.66 0.72 16.69
CA ASP A 338 5.61 -0.62 16.12
C ASP A 338 6.33 -0.71 14.75
N ASP A 339 6.41 -1.91 14.19
CA ASP A 339 7.15 -2.15 12.94
C ASP A 339 6.52 -1.47 11.72
N THR A 340 5.22 -1.15 11.79
CA THR A 340 4.46 -0.49 10.71
C THR A 340 4.47 1.03 10.80
N LYS A 341 4.92 1.60 11.91
CA LYS A 341 4.81 3.01 12.29
C LYS A 341 3.38 3.50 12.54
N GLU A 342 2.42 2.62 12.56
CA GLU A 342 1.01 2.98 12.74
C GLU A 342 0.63 3.12 14.22
N ASN A 343 1.26 2.35 15.10
CA ASN A 343 0.94 2.34 16.52
C ASN A 343 2.17 2.52 17.40
N GLY A 344 1.97 3.13 18.54
CA GLY A 344 3.04 3.25 19.52
C GLY A 344 2.56 3.79 20.84
N TYR A 345 3.54 4.07 21.70
CA TYR A 345 3.33 4.67 23.02
C TYR A 345 4.39 5.72 23.26
N PHE A 346 4.05 6.71 24.07
CA PHE A 346 4.98 7.75 24.51
C PHE A 346 4.53 8.28 25.87
N THR A 347 5.34 9.09 26.49
CA THR A 347 5.06 9.76 27.75
C THR A 347 4.67 11.19 27.51
N SER A 348 3.71 11.70 28.28
CA SER A 348 3.34 13.11 28.24
C SER A 348 2.77 13.58 29.57
N ASN A 349 3.10 14.84 29.97
CA ASN A 349 2.51 15.47 31.13
C ASN A 349 1.36 16.44 30.79
N ARG A 350 0.80 16.34 29.58
CA ARG A 350 -0.31 17.19 29.06
C ARG A 350 -1.56 17.20 29.93
N VAL A 351 -1.73 16.21 30.80
CA VAL A 351 -2.85 16.13 31.72
C VAL A 351 -2.38 16.34 33.15
N LYS A 352 -2.79 17.44 33.77
CA LYS A 352 -2.48 17.77 35.18
C LYS A 352 -1.00 17.90 35.52
N ASN A 353 -0.14 18.11 34.55
CA ASN A 353 1.31 18.20 34.77
C ASN A 353 1.87 16.95 35.48
N GLN A 354 1.37 15.78 35.12
CA GLN A 354 1.78 14.46 35.59
C GLN A 354 2.21 13.62 34.40
N ASP A 355 3.34 12.96 34.53
CA ASP A 355 3.83 12.08 33.47
C ASP A 355 2.96 10.84 33.34
N ASP A 356 2.23 10.73 32.25
CA ASP A 356 1.36 9.61 31.90
C ASP A 356 1.78 9.00 30.56
N ILE A 357 1.58 7.69 30.40
CA ILE A 357 1.79 7.01 29.13
C ILE A 357 0.55 7.18 28.26
N PHE A 358 0.77 7.57 27.01
CA PHE A 358 -0.25 7.66 25.98
C PHE A 358 0.03 6.64 24.88
N SER A 359 -1.03 6.08 24.32
CA SER A 359 -0.98 5.32 23.07
C SER A 359 -1.34 6.23 21.91
N PHE A 360 -0.74 5.98 20.77
CA PHE A 360 -1.15 6.61 19.53
C PHE A 360 -1.42 5.58 18.45
N HIS A 361 -2.32 5.94 17.55
CA HIS A 361 -2.58 5.25 16.30
C HIS A 361 -2.50 6.26 15.15
N MET A 362 -1.79 5.90 14.09
CA MET A 362 -1.69 6.70 12.87
C MET A 362 -2.62 6.07 11.82
N GLU A 363 -3.65 6.79 11.44
CA GLU A 363 -4.55 6.33 10.39
C GLU A 363 -3.80 6.20 9.04
N PRO A 364 -3.97 5.07 8.35
CA PRO A 364 -3.36 4.89 7.03
C PRO A 364 -3.91 5.93 6.04
N ILE A 365 -3.09 6.30 5.07
CA ILE A 365 -3.56 7.15 3.98
C ILE A 365 -4.33 6.27 3.00
N GLU A 366 -5.62 6.55 2.86
CA GLU A 366 -6.47 5.93 1.86
C GLU A 366 -6.51 6.80 0.60
N CYS A 367 -5.93 6.29 -0.47
CA CYS A 367 -5.98 6.92 -1.78
C CYS A 367 -7.08 6.28 -2.62
N LYS A 368 -8.07 7.08 -3.04
CA LYS A 368 -9.18 6.60 -3.87
C LYS A 368 -9.11 7.21 -5.26
N LEU A 369 -9.33 6.38 -6.26
CA LEU A 369 -9.49 6.77 -7.65
C LEU A 369 -10.88 6.38 -8.12
N LYS A 370 -11.64 7.35 -8.58
CA LYS A 370 -12.99 7.16 -9.14
C LYS A 370 -13.18 7.95 -10.40
N GLY A 371 -14.18 7.60 -11.16
CA GLY A 371 -14.57 8.34 -12.34
C GLY A 371 -15.76 7.72 -13.07
N GLN A 372 -16.17 8.36 -14.13
CA GLN A 372 -17.25 7.91 -15.00
C GLN A 372 -16.75 7.80 -16.44
N VAL A 373 -17.23 6.78 -17.15
CA VAL A 373 -16.98 6.61 -18.58
C VAL A 373 -18.28 6.86 -19.33
N THR A 374 -18.24 7.80 -20.26
CA THR A 374 -19.41 8.22 -21.05
C THR A 374 -19.09 8.23 -22.54
N ASP A 375 -20.13 8.23 -23.36
CA ASP A 375 -20.04 8.54 -24.80
C ASP A 375 -19.82 10.05 -24.98
N CYS A 376 -18.82 10.44 -25.75
CA CYS A 376 -18.45 11.86 -25.92
C CYS A 376 -19.54 12.71 -26.61
N ASP A 377 -20.35 12.09 -27.48
CA ASP A 377 -21.33 12.81 -28.28
C ASP A 377 -22.70 12.87 -27.58
N SER A 378 -23.12 11.77 -26.95
CA SER A 378 -24.44 11.66 -26.31
C SER A 378 -24.42 11.89 -24.79
N GLY A 379 -23.25 11.80 -24.14
CA GLY A 379 -23.11 11.85 -22.69
C GLY A 379 -23.67 10.60 -21.98
N THR A 380 -24.10 9.58 -22.72
CA THR A 380 -24.65 8.37 -22.12
C THR A 380 -23.56 7.54 -21.44
N ALA A 381 -23.90 6.89 -20.34
CA ALA A 381 -22.97 6.03 -19.60
C ALA A 381 -22.53 4.82 -20.42
N ILE A 382 -21.24 4.53 -20.41
CA ILE A 382 -20.67 3.32 -21.04
C ILE A 382 -20.48 2.28 -19.94
N THR A 383 -21.36 1.30 -19.93
CA THR A 383 -21.33 0.17 -18.98
C THR A 383 -20.28 -0.85 -19.41
N ASP A 384 -19.71 -1.60 -18.46
CA ASP A 384 -18.76 -2.70 -18.73
C ASP A 384 -17.55 -2.26 -19.60
N ALA A 385 -17.12 -1.00 -19.51
CA ALA A 385 -15.86 -0.55 -20.07
C ALA A 385 -14.70 -1.04 -19.19
N LEU A 386 -13.64 -1.55 -19.82
CA LEU A 386 -12.44 -1.96 -19.08
C LEU A 386 -11.63 -0.70 -18.72
N VAL A 387 -11.42 -0.48 -17.43
CA VAL A 387 -10.51 0.51 -16.88
C VAL A 387 -9.27 -0.22 -16.41
N LEU A 388 -8.14 0.08 -17.03
CA LEU A 388 -6.83 -0.47 -16.72
C LEU A 388 -5.99 0.61 -16.02
N ILE A 389 -5.63 0.37 -14.77
CA ILE A 389 -4.79 1.26 -13.98
C ILE A 389 -3.43 0.58 -13.83
N SER A 390 -2.42 1.15 -14.46
CA SER A 390 -1.05 0.63 -14.46
C SER A 390 -0.17 1.46 -13.55
N ASN A 391 0.47 0.81 -12.57
CA ASN A 391 1.48 1.44 -11.74
C ASN A 391 2.79 1.56 -12.55
N ASN A 392 3.30 2.78 -12.70
CA ASN A 392 4.48 3.07 -13.52
C ASN A 392 5.79 2.70 -12.83
N VAL A 393 5.77 2.42 -11.50
CA VAL A 393 6.96 2.06 -10.72
C VAL A 393 7.23 0.54 -10.74
N ASP A 394 6.20 -0.26 -10.41
CA ASP A 394 6.34 -1.71 -10.28
C ASP A 394 5.61 -2.51 -11.38
N SER A 395 5.01 -1.82 -12.34
CA SER A 395 4.24 -2.40 -13.45
C SER A 395 3.03 -3.25 -13.02
N SER A 396 2.61 -3.17 -11.77
CA SER A 396 1.39 -3.81 -11.30
C SER A 396 0.15 -3.17 -11.95
N LYS A 397 -0.92 -3.96 -12.13
CA LYS A 397 -2.11 -3.52 -12.86
C LYS A 397 -3.39 -3.87 -12.11
N ILE A 398 -4.25 -2.88 -11.94
CA ILE A 398 -5.61 -3.04 -11.45
C ILE A 398 -6.55 -3.01 -12.67
N ARG A 399 -7.48 -3.95 -12.76
CA ARG A 399 -8.47 -4.05 -13.84
C ARG A 399 -9.85 -3.94 -13.25
N LEU A 400 -10.59 -2.94 -13.69
CA LEU A 400 -11.98 -2.71 -13.28
C LEU A 400 -12.88 -2.69 -14.49
N ARG A 401 -14.18 -2.87 -14.25
CA ARG A 401 -15.22 -2.64 -15.23
C ARG A 401 -16.20 -1.60 -14.72
N THR A 402 -16.67 -0.73 -15.61
CA THR A 402 -17.67 0.27 -15.23
C THR A 402 -19.03 -0.39 -14.96
N ASP A 403 -19.72 0.13 -13.96
CA ASP A 403 -21.05 -0.31 -13.55
C ASP A 403 -22.16 0.10 -14.56
N ALA A 404 -23.43 -0.16 -14.23
CA ALA A 404 -24.59 0.18 -15.07
C ALA A 404 -24.75 1.70 -15.35
N LYS A 405 -24.09 2.55 -14.54
CA LYS A 405 -24.08 4.00 -14.70
C LYS A 405 -22.75 4.52 -15.25
N GLY A 406 -21.86 3.63 -15.68
CA GLY A 406 -20.55 3.98 -16.20
C GLY A 406 -19.52 4.36 -15.16
N TYR A 407 -19.79 4.19 -13.85
CA TYR A 407 -18.84 4.53 -12.77
C TYR A 407 -17.85 3.41 -12.51
N TYR A 408 -16.66 3.80 -12.05
CA TYR A 408 -15.64 2.94 -11.47
C TYR A 408 -15.03 3.58 -10.25
N GLU A 409 -14.64 2.79 -9.27
CA GLU A 409 -13.94 3.23 -8.06
C GLU A 409 -13.00 2.13 -7.58
N THR A 410 -11.84 2.52 -7.06
CA THR A 410 -10.87 1.61 -6.45
C THR A 410 -9.93 2.35 -5.52
N GLU A 411 -9.33 1.64 -4.61
CA GLU A 411 -8.17 2.11 -3.85
C GLU A 411 -6.88 1.95 -4.68
N ILE A 412 -5.97 2.91 -4.53
CA ILE A 412 -4.64 2.91 -5.14
C ILE A 412 -3.58 3.15 -4.07
N GLY A 413 -2.36 2.64 -4.29
CA GLY A 413 -1.27 2.76 -3.31
C GLY A 413 -0.70 4.18 -3.24
N ILE A 414 -0.13 4.53 -2.10
CA ILE A 414 0.58 5.80 -1.86
C ILE A 414 2.00 5.76 -2.46
N ASN A 415 2.60 6.94 -2.71
CA ASN A 415 3.95 7.10 -3.27
C ASN A 415 4.15 6.33 -4.58
N LYS A 416 3.18 6.44 -5.48
CA LYS A 416 3.17 5.80 -6.79
C LYS A 416 2.59 6.71 -7.86
N ASP A 417 3.01 6.45 -9.09
CA ASP A 417 2.48 7.09 -10.29
C ASP A 417 1.69 6.08 -11.11
N TYR A 418 0.51 6.48 -11.57
CA TYR A 418 -0.41 5.61 -12.30
C TYR A 418 -0.76 6.18 -13.66
N THR A 419 -0.88 5.28 -14.63
CA THR A 419 -1.49 5.52 -15.94
C THR A 419 -2.84 4.80 -16.00
N ILE A 420 -3.89 5.52 -16.39
CA ILE A 420 -5.25 5.01 -16.48
C ILE A 420 -5.65 4.99 -17.95
N GLU A 421 -6.01 3.82 -18.44
CA GLU A 421 -6.45 3.56 -19.81
C GLU A 421 -7.86 2.98 -19.78
N VAL A 422 -8.71 3.44 -20.70
CA VAL A 422 -10.08 2.96 -20.80
C VAL A 422 -10.35 2.44 -22.22
N SER A 423 -10.91 1.24 -22.28
CA SER A 423 -11.29 0.58 -23.53
C SER A 423 -12.62 -0.16 -23.39
N LYS A 424 -13.31 -0.37 -24.50
CA LYS A 424 -14.55 -1.17 -24.55
C LYS A 424 -14.42 -2.26 -25.60
N ARG A 425 -14.33 -3.52 -25.16
CA ARG A 425 -14.34 -4.67 -26.09
C ARG A 425 -15.70 -4.79 -26.79
N ASN A 426 -15.65 -5.20 -28.06
CA ASN A 426 -16.83 -5.44 -28.87
C ASN A 426 -17.76 -4.24 -29.05
N ALA A 427 -17.34 -3.04 -28.72
CA ALA A 427 -18.05 -1.80 -28.96
C ALA A 427 -17.20 -0.88 -29.85
N TYR A 428 -17.87 -0.02 -30.56
CA TYR A 428 -17.29 0.82 -31.63
C TYR A 428 -16.85 2.17 -31.07
N TYR A 429 -16.10 2.11 -29.98
CA TYR A 429 -15.51 3.26 -29.36
C TYR A 429 -14.01 3.29 -29.63
N TYR A 430 -13.48 4.47 -29.87
CA TYR A 430 -12.04 4.69 -29.78
C TYR A 430 -11.61 4.57 -28.33
N ASP A 431 -10.44 3.97 -28.10
CA ASP A 431 -9.85 3.96 -26.78
C ASP A 431 -9.68 5.41 -26.28
N ALA A 432 -10.06 5.68 -25.05
CA ALA A 432 -9.91 7.02 -24.48
C ALA A 432 -8.42 7.37 -24.32
N LYS A 433 -8.10 8.66 -24.42
CA LYS A 433 -6.71 9.10 -24.15
C LYS A 433 -6.32 8.75 -22.71
N PRO A 434 -5.15 8.15 -22.48
CA PRO A 434 -4.69 7.85 -21.14
C PRO A 434 -4.64 9.09 -20.25
N GLN A 435 -5.02 8.93 -18.98
CA GLN A 435 -4.87 9.95 -17.95
C GLN A 435 -3.87 9.48 -16.89
N TYR A 436 -3.34 10.42 -16.12
CA TYR A 436 -2.29 10.16 -15.15
C TYR A 436 -2.74 10.60 -13.76
N VAL A 437 -2.31 9.85 -12.75
CA VAL A 437 -2.50 10.16 -11.34
C VAL A 437 -1.19 9.92 -10.61
N SER A 438 -0.79 10.87 -9.77
CA SER A 438 0.35 10.72 -8.86
C SER A 438 -0.15 10.76 -7.43
N THR A 439 0.33 9.84 -6.61
CA THR A 439 0.14 9.80 -5.16
C THR A 439 1.45 10.06 -4.42
N MET A 440 2.46 10.61 -5.14
CA MET A 440 3.76 10.96 -4.55
C MET A 440 3.61 12.11 -3.57
N GLY A 441 4.21 11.96 -2.37
CA GLY A 441 4.23 13.02 -1.36
C GLY A 441 2.88 13.37 -0.74
N VAL A 442 1.86 12.51 -0.90
CA VAL A 442 0.55 12.72 -0.24
C VAL A 442 0.69 12.47 1.25
N GLU A 443 0.25 13.41 2.05
CA GLU A 443 0.37 13.37 3.52
C GLU A 443 -0.93 13.00 4.24
N ASN A 444 -2.08 13.10 3.58
CA ASN A 444 -3.38 12.74 4.17
C ASN A 444 -4.37 12.19 3.13
N SER A 445 -5.41 11.49 3.60
CA SER A 445 -6.41 10.84 2.73
C SER A 445 -7.30 11.83 1.97
N LEU A 446 -7.47 13.06 2.45
CA LEU A 446 -8.29 14.07 1.76
C LEU A 446 -7.62 14.55 0.48
N ASP A 447 -6.29 14.67 0.48
CA ASP A 447 -5.51 15.08 -0.68
C ASP A 447 -5.32 13.94 -1.69
N CYS A 448 -5.72 12.71 -1.32
CA CYS A 448 -5.60 11.51 -2.14
C CYS A 448 -6.93 11.02 -2.72
N GLN A 449 -7.83 11.96 -3.05
CA GLN A 449 -9.11 11.66 -3.71
C GLN A 449 -9.04 12.12 -5.17
N HIS A 450 -8.87 11.17 -6.07
CA HIS A 450 -8.69 11.46 -7.49
C HIS A 450 -9.97 11.14 -8.28
N VAL A 451 -10.42 12.09 -9.08
CA VAL A 451 -11.53 11.90 -10.03
C VAL A 451 -10.99 11.96 -11.44
N LYS A 452 -11.21 10.92 -12.23
CA LYS A 452 -10.78 10.81 -13.62
C LYS A 452 -11.93 10.32 -14.48
N ASP A 453 -12.61 11.26 -15.09
CA ASP A 453 -13.69 10.95 -16.02
C ASP A 453 -13.13 10.78 -17.43
N PHE A 454 -13.72 9.87 -18.17
CA PHE A 454 -13.38 9.58 -19.56
C PHE A 454 -14.61 9.71 -20.43
N CYS A 455 -14.44 10.30 -21.61
CA CYS A 455 -15.39 10.08 -22.66
C CYS A 455 -14.75 9.30 -23.81
N MET A 456 -15.49 8.38 -24.39
CA MET A 456 -15.07 7.57 -25.53
C MET A 456 -15.90 7.97 -26.74
N LYS A 457 -15.24 8.27 -27.84
CA LYS A 457 -15.93 8.67 -29.08
C LYS A 457 -16.44 7.42 -29.79
N ASN A 458 -17.74 7.43 -30.11
CA ASN A 458 -18.35 6.38 -30.92
C ASN A 458 -17.91 6.53 -32.38
N THR A 459 -17.47 5.43 -32.98
CA THR A 459 -17.02 5.41 -34.38
C THR A 459 -18.14 5.12 -35.35
N CYS A 460 -19.33 4.83 -34.85
CA CYS A 460 -20.48 4.52 -35.71
C CYS A 460 -20.96 5.78 -36.44
N ASN A 461 -21.14 5.67 -37.76
CA ASN A 461 -21.47 6.75 -38.67
C ASN A 461 -20.36 7.77 -38.99
N ASP A 462 -19.16 7.58 -38.43
CA ASP A 462 -18.01 8.41 -38.79
C ASP A 462 -17.66 8.24 -40.28
N VAL A 463 -17.32 9.34 -40.94
CA VAL A 463 -16.84 9.38 -42.29
C VAL A 463 -15.41 9.86 -42.33
N PHE A 464 -14.51 9.01 -42.78
CA PHE A 464 -13.09 9.33 -42.93
C PHE A 464 -12.75 9.56 -44.41
N VAL A 465 -11.97 10.58 -44.69
CA VAL A 465 -11.36 10.80 -46.00
C VAL A 465 -10.02 10.08 -46.05
N LEU A 466 -9.87 9.15 -46.97
CA LEU A 466 -8.60 8.48 -47.19
C LEU A 466 -7.84 9.18 -48.32
N PRO A 467 -6.53 9.45 -48.20
CA PRO A 467 -5.71 10.03 -49.26
C PRO A 467 -5.37 8.99 -50.33
N ILE A 468 -6.38 8.40 -50.92
CA ILE A 468 -6.29 7.44 -52.03
C ILE A 468 -6.51 8.20 -53.33
N TYR A 469 -5.49 8.23 -54.16
CA TYR A 469 -5.52 8.88 -55.44
C TYR A 469 -5.53 7.85 -56.58
N PHE A 470 -6.13 8.26 -57.72
CA PHE A 470 -6.20 7.48 -58.92
C PHE A 470 -5.62 8.28 -60.11
N ASP A 471 -5.07 7.58 -61.06
CA ASP A 471 -4.66 8.22 -62.32
C ASP A 471 -5.85 8.75 -63.06
N LEU A 472 -5.61 9.69 -64.00
CA LEU A 472 -6.68 10.33 -64.79
C LEU A 472 -7.46 9.26 -65.57
N SER A 473 -8.76 9.27 -65.42
CA SER A 473 -9.70 8.31 -66.05
C SER A 473 -9.39 6.84 -65.75
N LYS A 474 -8.62 6.52 -64.72
CA LYS A 474 -8.29 5.17 -64.29
C LYS A 474 -8.90 4.86 -62.90
N TRP A 475 -9.00 3.57 -62.61
CA TRP A 475 -9.54 3.03 -61.33
C TRP A 475 -8.64 1.99 -60.70
N ASP A 476 -7.42 1.71 -61.23
CA ASP A 476 -6.49 0.79 -60.66
C ASP A 476 -5.87 1.39 -59.37
N ILE A 477 -5.65 0.57 -58.34
CA ILE A 477 -5.08 0.98 -57.09
C ILE A 477 -3.56 1.27 -57.30
N ARG A 478 -3.18 2.52 -57.10
CA ARG A 478 -1.82 2.96 -57.21
C ARG A 478 -0.95 2.39 -56.08
N PRO A 479 0.38 2.29 -56.31
CA PRO A 479 1.29 1.80 -55.25
C PRO A 479 1.27 2.62 -53.96
N ASP A 480 1.09 3.95 -54.05
CA ASP A 480 1.00 4.87 -52.90
C ASP A 480 -0.28 4.72 -52.06
N ALA A 481 -1.34 4.21 -52.65
CA ALA A 481 -2.62 3.93 -51.98
C ALA A 481 -2.60 2.61 -51.18
N ARG A 482 -1.71 1.67 -51.52
CA ARG A 482 -1.68 0.34 -50.87
C ARG A 482 -1.42 0.37 -49.36
N PRO A 483 -0.43 1.11 -48.83
CA PRO A 483 -0.20 1.18 -47.39
C PRO A 483 -1.43 1.70 -46.63
N ILE A 484 -2.17 2.66 -47.20
CA ILE A 484 -3.36 3.24 -46.61
C ILE A 484 -4.49 2.19 -46.51
N LEU A 485 -4.67 1.39 -47.58
CA LEU A 485 -5.62 0.29 -47.60
C LEU A 485 -5.24 -0.85 -46.70
N ASP A 486 -3.93 -1.14 -46.55
CA ASP A 486 -3.44 -2.15 -45.61
C ASP A 486 -3.70 -1.74 -44.15
N ASP A 487 -3.63 -0.47 -43.81
CA ASP A 487 -3.96 0.04 -42.48
C ASP A 487 -5.50 -0.01 -42.24
N LEU A 488 -6.30 0.26 -43.25
CA LEU A 488 -7.75 0.03 -43.19
C LEU A 488 -8.08 -1.46 -42.99
N ILE A 489 -7.37 -2.36 -43.68
CA ILE A 489 -7.50 -3.82 -43.48
C ILE A 489 -7.16 -4.21 -42.03
N LYS A 490 -6.08 -3.68 -41.46
CA LYS A 490 -5.72 -3.90 -40.02
C LYS A 490 -6.87 -3.44 -39.12
N THR A 491 -7.42 -2.26 -39.38
CA THR A 491 -8.55 -1.71 -38.62
C THR A 491 -9.78 -2.60 -38.72
N LEU A 492 -10.14 -3.06 -39.92
CA LEU A 492 -11.27 -3.95 -40.14
C LEU A 492 -11.08 -5.34 -39.48
N LYS A 493 -9.83 -5.81 -39.38
CA LYS A 493 -9.50 -7.02 -38.64
C LYS A 493 -9.59 -6.82 -37.12
N LYS A 494 -9.18 -5.65 -36.64
CA LYS A 494 -9.30 -5.28 -35.19
C LYS A 494 -10.77 -5.19 -34.77
N TYR A 495 -11.66 -4.72 -35.68
CA TYR A 495 -13.09 -4.54 -35.40
C TYR A 495 -13.94 -5.46 -36.30
N PRO A 496 -14.09 -6.73 -35.97
CA PRO A 496 -14.71 -7.74 -36.87
C PRO A 496 -16.21 -7.53 -37.14
N ARG A 497 -16.89 -6.75 -36.30
CA ARG A 497 -18.31 -6.41 -36.48
C ARG A 497 -18.53 -5.05 -37.18
N MET A 498 -17.49 -4.35 -37.56
CA MET A 498 -17.59 -3.07 -38.29
C MET A 498 -17.84 -3.35 -39.79
N ALA A 499 -18.89 -2.81 -40.33
CA ALA A 499 -19.15 -2.75 -41.75
C ALA A 499 -19.01 -1.33 -42.27
N VAL A 500 -18.36 -1.17 -43.43
CA VAL A 500 -18.00 0.13 -43.99
C VAL A 500 -18.46 0.26 -45.45
N GLU A 501 -18.85 1.48 -45.80
CA GLU A 501 -19.03 1.92 -47.20
C GLU A 501 -17.72 2.60 -47.68
N LEU A 502 -17.21 2.16 -48.81
CA LEU A 502 -16.12 2.76 -49.54
C LEU A 502 -16.70 3.69 -50.59
N GLY A 503 -16.76 5.00 -50.29
CA GLY A 503 -17.26 6.02 -51.18
C GLY A 503 -16.16 6.58 -52.08
N SER A 504 -16.43 6.76 -53.36
CA SER A 504 -15.49 7.45 -54.26
C SER A 504 -16.19 8.60 -54.96
N HIS A 505 -15.44 9.72 -55.03
CA HIS A 505 -15.94 11.00 -55.56
C HIS A 505 -15.07 11.50 -56.71
N THR A 506 -15.66 12.23 -57.60
CA THR A 506 -14.97 12.92 -58.71
C THR A 506 -15.10 14.41 -58.57
N ASP A 507 -14.34 15.16 -59.35
CA ASP A 507 -14.66 16.53 -59.65
C ASP A 507 -15.69 16.62 -60.78
N CYS A 508 -16.12 17.80 -61.09
CA CYS A 508 -17.22 18.06 -62.03
C CYS A 508 -16.82 18.23 -63.49
N ARG A 509 -15.55 17.98 -63.92
CA ARG A 509 -15.00 18.32 -65.26
C ARG A 509 -15.38 17.34 -66.37
N ALA A 510 -16.11 16.26 -66.07
CA ALA A 510 -16.64 15.31 -67.09
C ALA A 510 -18.16 15.27 -67.02
N SER A 511 -18.82 14.44 -67.89
CA SER A 511 -20.27 14.28 -67.73
C SER A 511 -20.65 13.58 -66.44
N TYR A 512 -21.82 13.86 -65.94
CA TYR A 512 -22.36 13.28 -64.73
C TYR A 512 -22.34 11.73 -64.78
N GLU A 513 -22.77 11.16 -65.93
CA GLU A 513 -22.78 9.71 -66.14
C GLU A 513 -21.35 9.13 -66.10
N PHE A 514 -20.42 9.77 -66.77
CA PHE A 514 -19.00 9.38 -66.76
C PHE A 514 -18.43 9.42 -65.36
N ASN A 515 -18.65 10.52 -64.63
CA ASN A 515 -18.16 10.73 -63.26
C ASN A 515 -18.75 9.71 -62.33
N ARG A 516 -20.01 9.37 -62.49
CA ARG A 516 -20.69 8.34 -61.69
C ARG A 516 -20.12 6.96 -61.98
N ASP A 517 -19.93 6.58 -63.25
CA ASP A 517 -19.33 5.28 -63.63
C ASP A 517 -17.88 5.18 -63.16
N LEU A 518 -17.08 6.23 -63.38
CA LEU A 518 -15.68 6.26 -62.95
C LEU A 518 -15.55 6.12 -61.44
N SER A 519 -16.32 6.87 -60.65
CA SER A 519 -16.32 6.78 -59.20
C SER A 519 -16.74 5.40 -58.69
N GLN A 520 -17.77 4.77 -59.34
CA GLN A 520 -18.18 3.41 -58.99
C GLN A 520 -17.08 2.38 -59.26
N LYS A 521 -16.38 2.49 -60.41
CA LYS A 521 -15.25 1.62 -60.74
C LYS A 521 -14.10 1.78 -59.72
N ARG A 522 -13.82 2.98 -59.25
CA ARG A 522 -12.82 3.27 -58.23
C ARG A 522 -13.19 2.67 -56.86
N ALA A 523 -14.45 2.86 -56.44
CA ALA A 523 -14.95 2.24 -55.19
C ALA A 523 -14.87 0.70 -55.25
N ASN A 524 -15.22 0.12 -56.42
CA ASN A 524 -15.11 -1.32 -56.64
C ASN A 524 -13.67 -1.82 -56.56
N SER A 525 -12.69 -1.09 -57.13
CA SER A 525 -11.26 -1.46 -57.04
C SER A 525 -10.74 -1.38 -55.61
N THR A 526 -11.21 -0.40 -54.83
CA THR A 526 -10.88 -0.27 -53.41
C THR A 526 -11.39 -1.47 -52.60
N VAL A 527 -12.69 -1.83 -52.76
CA VAL A 527 -13.29 -3.00 -52.11
C VAL A 527 -12.61 -4.28 -52.55
N LYS A 528 -12.33 -4.45 -53.86
CA LYS A 528 -11.60 -5.60 -54.38
C LYS A 528 -10.27 -5.79 -53.71
N TYR A 529 -9.47 -4.72 -53.54
CA TYR A 529 -8.17 -4.77 -52.89
C TYR A 529 -8.32 -5.24 -51.44
N ILE A 530 -9.29 -4.70 -50.68
CA ILE A 530 -9.54 -5.04 -49.28
C ILE A 530 -9.89 -6.52 -49.11
N ILE A 531 -10.74 -7.06 -50.00
CA ILE A 531 -11.14 -8.46 -49.97
C ILE A 531 -9.94 -9.37 -50.27
N GLU A 532 -9.23 -9.09 -51.37
CA GLU A 532 -8.16 -9.96 -51.90
C GLU A 532 -6.91 -9.97 -50.98
N ASN A 533 -6.54 -8.82 -50.38
CA ASN A 533 -5.37 -8.70 -49.53
C ASN A 533 -5.68 -8.82 -48.03
N GLY A 534 -6.90 -8.54 -47.61
CA GLY A 534 -7.32 -8.56 -46.22
C GLY A 534 -8.06 -9.82 -45.78
N ASN A 535 -8.60 -10.59 -46.71
CA ASN A 535 -9.57 -11.64 -46.41
C ASN A 535 -10.73 -11.15 -45.54
N ILE A 536 -11.19 -9.91 -45.81
CA ILE A 536 -12.32 -9.31 -45.10
C ILE A 536 -13.62 -9.88 -45.66
N ASN A 537 -14.55 -10.21 -44.75
CA ASN A 537 -15.87 -10.70 -45.15
C ASN A 537 -16.57 -9.69 -46.13
N PRO A 538 -16.94 -10.11 -47.37
CA PRO A 538 -17.52 -9.22 -48.36
C PRO A 538 -18.81 -8.52 -47.92
N PHE A 539 -19.57 -9.11 -47.00
CA PHE A 539 -20.80 -8.50 -46.46
C PHE A 539 -20.55 -7.29 -45.53
N ARG A 540 -19.33 -7.10 -45.10
CA ARG A 540 -18.92 -5.94 -44.29
C ARG A 540 -18.51 -4.72 -45.12
N LEU A 541 -18.58 -4.85 -46.46
CA LEU A 541 -18.09 -3.85 -47.39
C LEU A 541 -19.17 -3.44 -48.36
N GLU A 542 -19.31 -2.14 -48.59
CA GLU A 542 -20.12 -1.56 -49.63
C GLU A 542 -19.25 -0.69 -50.53
N ALA A 543 -19.46 -0.75 -51.84
CA ALA A 543 -18.73 0.08 -52.82
C ALA A 543 -19.70 1.09 -53.44
N ARG A 544 -19.47 2.37 -53.23
CA ARG A 544 -20.40 3.41 -53.72
C ARG A 544 -19.70 4.52 -54.48
N GLY A 545 -20.07 4.69 -55.74
CA GLY A 545 -19.63 5.83 -56.55
C GLY A 545 -20.62 6.98 -56.40
N TYR A 546 -20.13 8.11 -55.93
CA TYR A 546 -20.92 9.32 -55.79
C TYR A 546 -20.77 10.29 -56.94
N GLY A 547 -19.80 10.06 -57.87
CA GLY A 547 -19.51 11.01 -58.92
C GLY A 547 -19.23 12.38 -58.33
N GLU A 548 -19.84 13.39 -58.93
CA GLU A 548 -19.74 14.79 -58.49
C GLU A 548 -20.91 15.23 -57.60
N SER A 549 -21.80 14.31 -57.15
CA SER A 549 -22.97 14.67 -56.39
C SER A 549 -22.72 15.18 -54.98
N GLN A 550 -21.51 15.03 -54.48
CA GLN A 550 -21.08 15.45 -53.15
C GLN A 550 -19.73 16.21 -53.21
N LEU A 551 -19.73 17.35 -53.88
CA LEU A 551 -18.55 18.21 -53.84
C LEU A 551 -18.32 18.79 -52.45
N VAL A 552 -17.03 18.90 -52.04
CA VAL A 552 -16.63 19.51 -50.77
C VAL A 552 -16.10 20.92 -50.97
N THR A 553 -15.71 21.30 -52.20
CA THR A 553 -15.46 22.64 -52.62
C THR A 553 -16.50 23.06 -53.65
N ASP A 554 -16.98 24.28 -53.54
CA ASP A 554 -18.00 24.79 -54.44
C ASP A 554 -17.34 25.07 -55.81
N CYS A 555 -17.38 24.08 -56.69
CA CYS A 555 -16.81 24.11 -58.04
C CYS A 555 -17.92 23.75 -59.04
N PRO A 556 -18.81 24.70 -59.37
CA PRO A 556 -19.84 24.44 -60.34
C PRO A 556 -19.23 24.22 -61.72
N CYS A 557 -19.69 23.14 -62.38
CA CYS A 557 -19.39 22.89 -63.81
C CYS A 557 -20.70 22.77 -64.55
N GLU A 558 -21.27 23.83 -65.00
CA GLU A 558 -22.45 23.84 -65.85
C GLU A 558 -22.08 23.86 -67.33
N GLY A 559 -22.27 22.72 -68.01
CA GLY A 559 -22.06 22.60 -69.45
C GLY A 559 -20.58 22.77 -69.91
N PRO A 560 -20.32 23.33 -71.10
CA PRO A 560 -18.98 23.45 -71.65
C PRO A 560 -18.13 24.56 -71.00
N VAL A 561 -18.62 25.19 -69.95
CA VAL A 561 -17.89 26.24 -69.24
C VAL A 561 -16.77 25.65 -68.37
N LYS A 562 -15.54 26.13 -68.55
CA LYS A 562 -14.42 25.74 -67.71
C LYS A 562 -14.69 26.20 -66.29
N SER A 563 -14.61 25.26 -65.31
CA SER A 563 -14.65 25.57 -63.90
C SER A 563 -13.60 26.66 -63.58
N SER A 564 -13.97 27.59 -62.71
CA SER A 564 -13.09 28.61 -62.18
C SER A 564 -12.22 28.09 -61.04
N CYS A 565 -12.38 26.86 -60.56
CA CYS A 565 -11.64 26.26 -59.45
C CYS A 565 -10.21 25.92 -59.81
N THR A 566 -9.35 26.01 -58.84
CA THR A 566 -7.95 25.59 -58.90
C THR A 566 -7.85 24.05 -58.93
N GLU A 567 -6.73 23.52 -59.40
CA GLU A 567 -6.49 22.06 -59.39
C GLU A 567 -6.51 21.46 -57.96
N ASP A 568 -6.08 22.25 -56.95
CA ASP A 568 -6.16 21.83 -55.57
C ASP A 568 -7.61 21.67 -55.06
N GLU A 569 -8.51 22.54 -55.48
CA GLU A 569 -9.93 22.45 -55.16
C GLU A 569 -10.57 21.27 -55.91
N HIS A 570 -10.24 21.04 -57.15
CA HIS A 570 -10.65 19.83 -57.87
C HIS A 570 -10.06 18.57 -57.20
N GLN A 571 -8.80 18.59 -56.71
CA GLN A 571 -8.22 17.45 -56.01
C GLN A 571 -8.94 17.12 -54.75
N LYS A 572 -9.42 18.10 -53.95
CA LYS A 572 -10.22 17.88 -52.74
C LYS A 572 -11.53 17.16 -53.08
N ASN A 573 -12.14 17.45 -54.23
CA ASN A 573 -13.34 16.75 -54.66
C ASN A 573 -13.07 15.29 -55.11
N ARG A 574 -11.91 15.02 -55.72
CA ARG A 574 -11.47 13.66 -56.09
C ARG A 574 -10.94 12.89 -54.89
N ARG A 575 -11.79 12.43 -54.02
CA ARG A 575 -11.48 11.78 -52.78
C ARG A 575 -12.08 10.41 -52.65
N THR A 576 -11.52 9.58 -51.79
CA THR A 576 -12.12 8.34 -51.30
C THR A 576 -12.52 8.50 -49.85
N THR A 577 -13.70 8.08 -49.49
CA THR A 577 -14.24 8.11 -48.14
C THR A 577 -14.50 6.70 -47.63
N VAL A 578 -14.31 6.53 -46.28
CA VAL A 578 -14.77 5.34 -45.55
C VAL A 578 -15.83 5.81 -44.59
N LYS A 579 -17.03 5.31 -44.72
CA LYS A 579 -18.13 5.56 -43.78
C LYS A 579 -18.43 4.29 -43.02
N VAL A 580 -18.46 4.36 -41.70
CA VAL A 580 -18.91 3.22 -40.88
C VAL A 580 -20.43 3.15 -40.98
N VAL A 581 -20.97 2.12 -41.63
CA VAL A 581 -22.43 1.97 -41.87
C VAL A 581 -23.12 1.04 -40.90
N ASN A 582 -22.36 0.15 -40.27
CA ASN A 582 -22.87 -0.72 -39.25
C ASN A 582 -21.75 -1.11 -38.27
N CYS A 583 -22.02 -0.93 -36.98
CA CYS A 583 -21.09 -1.26 -35.93
C CYS A 583 -21.39 -2.60 -35.23
N ASN A 584 -22.56 -3.16 -35.48
CA ASN A 584 -23.03 -4.43 -34.93
C ASN A 584 -23.34 -5.44 -36.03
N PHE A 585 -22.50 -5.39 -37.10
CA PHE A 585 -22.67 -6.33 -38.19
C PHE A 585 -22.72 -7.77 -37.65
N ASP A 586 -23.85 -8.41 -37.82
CA ASP A 586 -24.04 -9.81 -37.44
C ASP A 586 -24.06 -10.67 -38.69
N VAL A 587 -23.21 -11.71 -38.69
CA VAL A 587 -23.20 -12.71 -39.75
C VAL A 587 -24.56 -13.43 -39.90
N LEU A 588 -25.39 -13.42 -38.85
CA LEU A 588 -26.72 -14.01 -38.85
C LEU A 588 -27.74 -13.23 -39.73
N SER A 589 -27.53 -11.93 -39.91
CA SER A 589 -28.41 -11.11 -40.77
C SER A 589 -28.07 -11.19 -42.23
N ILE A 590 -26.97 -11.85 -42.61
CA ILE A 590 -26.48 -11.93 -43.99
C ILE A 590 -27.49 -12.52 -44.95
N GLY A 591 -28.20 -13.58 -44.55
CA GLY A 591 -29.16 -14.25 -45.44
C GLY A 591 -30.33 -13.38 -45.83
N VAL A 592 -30.86 -12.59 -44.92
CA VAL A 592 -31.99 -11.67 -45.14
C VAL A 592 -31.55 -10.47 -45.99
N ASP A 593 -30.40 -9.85 -45.65
CA ASP A 593 -29.83 -8.71 -46.36
C ASP A 593 -29.45 -9.08 -47.82
N TYR A 594 -28.91 -10.30 -48.02
CA TYR A 594 -28.53 -10.76 -49.37
C TYR A 594 -29.75 -10.98 -50.27
N ALA A 595 -30.82 -11.58 -49.75
CA ALA A 595 -32.05 -11.79 -50.45
C ALA A 595 -32.68 -10.45 -50.90
N GLN A 596 -32.74 -9.46 -49.99
CA GLN A 596 -33.26 -8.13 -50.27
C GLN A 596 -32.41 -7.39 -51.32
N ARG A 597 -31.08 -7.42 -51.17
CA ARG A 597 -30.14 -6.77 -52.09
C ARG A 597 -30.16 -7.43 -53.48
N ASN A 598 -30.31 -8.74 -53.55
CA ASN A 598 -30.42 -9.46 -54.81
C ASN A 598 -31.75 -9.15 -55.52
N ASP A 599 -32.87 -9.04 -54.80
CA ASP A 599 -34.17 -8.63 -55.32
C ASP A 599 -34.15 -7.19 -55.84
N ASP A 600 -33.54 -6.27 -55.12
CA ASP A 600 -33.38 -4.88 -55.53
C ASP A 600 -32.51 -4.75 -56.80
N ALA A 601 -31.44 -5.57 -56.91
CA ALA A 601 -30.60 -5.65 -58.11
C ALA A 601 -31.32 -6.20 -59.33
N LEU A 602 -32.13 -7.25 -59.13
CA LEU A 602 -32.94 -7.85 -60.20
C LEU A 602 -34.08 -6.95 -60.67
N ASN A 603 -34.63 -6.11 -59.79
CA ASN A 603 -35.71 -5.16 -60.06
C ASN A 603 -35.24 -3.80 -60.58
N GLY A 604 -33.97 -3.67 -60.99
CA GLY A 604 -33.41 -2.41 -61.53
C GLY A 604 -33.26 -1.29 -60.54
N LYS A 605 -33.56 -1.52 -59.29
CA LYS A 605 -33.28 -0.59 -58.17
C LYS A 605 -31.81 -0.61 -57.69
N GLY A 606 -31.03 -1.56 -58.24
CA GLY A 606 -29.70 -1.93 -57.74
C GLY A 606 -28.54 -1.38 -58.52
N SER A 607 -28.64 -0.23 -59.18
CA SER A 607 -27.48 0.38 -59.87
C SER A 607 -26.35 0.80 -58.91
N LEU A 608 -26.49 0.55 -57.64
CA LEU A 608 -25.53 0.88 -56.57
C LEU A 608 -24.64 -0.29 -56.14
N TYR A 609 -24.88 -1.53 -56.62
CA TYR A 609 -24.12 -2.69 -56.17
C TYR A 609 -23.11 -3.14 -57.23
N SER A 610 -21.86 -3.29 -56.78
CA SER A 610 -20.78 -3.80 -57.59
C SER A 610 -21.05 -5.26 -58.00
N PRO A 611 -21.08 -5.61 -59.31
CA PRO A 611 -21.20 -7.01 -59.74
C PRO A 611 -20.13 -7.92 -59.10
N TYR A 612 -18.90 -7.41 -58.96
CA TYR A 612 -17.82 -8.11 -58.31
C TYR A 612 -18.13 -8.41 -56.84
N LEU A 613 -18.66 -7.43 -56.10
CA LEU A 613 -18.99 -7.62 -54.68
C LEU A 613 -20.12 -8.63 -54.51
N LEU A 614 -21.15 -8.57 -55.36
CA LEU A 614 -22.27 -9.55 -55.37
C LEU A 614 -21.76 -10.96 -55.69
N GLU A 615 -20.83 -11.11 -56.66
CA GLU A 615 -20.19 -12.39 -56.96
C GLU A 615 -19.41 -12.91 -55.73
N LYS A 616 -18.61 -12.09 -55.09
CA LYS A 616 -17.85 -12.49 -53.90
C LYS A 616 -18.72 -12.80 -52.68
N GLN A 617 -19.82 -12.09 -52.52
CA GLN A 617 -20.82 -12.40 -51.49
C GLN A 617 -21.50 -13.76 -51.79
N ARG A 618 -21.88 -14.03 -53.03
CA ARG A 618 -22.40 -15.34 -53.42
C ARG A 618 -21.38 -16.47 -53.23
N ASP A 619 -20.12 -16.26 -53.63
CA ASP A 619 -19.04 -17.22 -53.43
C ASP A 619 -18.79 -17.50 -51.97
N PHE A 620 -18.84 -16.48 -51.12
CA PHE A 620 -18.75 -16.60 -49.67
C PHE A 620 -19.88 -17.46 -49.12
N LEU A 621 -21.16 -17.17 -49.49
CA LEU A 621 -22.30 -17.98 -49.09
C LEU A 621 -22.23 -19.42 -49.61
N THR A 622 -21.72 -19.64 -50.82
CA THR A 622 -21.57 -20.97 -51.38
C THR A 622 -20.51 -21.78 -50.69
N LYS A 623 -19.35 -21.15 -50.37
CA LYS A 623 -18.26 -21.79 -49.61
C LYS A 623 -18.64 -22.06 -48.16
N THR A 624 -19.43 -21.17 -47.56
CA THR A 624 -19.88 -21.32 -46.18
C THR A 624 -21.11 -22.20 -46.05
N LYS A 625 -21.84 -22.52 -47.14
CA LYS A 625 -23.06 -23.35 -47.11
C LYS A 625 -22.77 -24.81 -46.70
N GLY A 626 -21.60 -25.35 -47.06
CA GLY A 626 -21.08 -26.62 -46.50
C GLY A 626 -20.57 -26.51 -45.07
N ASP A 627 -20.19 -25.33 -44.66
CA ASP A 627 -19.61 -25.02 -43.34
C ASP A 627 -20.60 -24.24 -42.45
N ILE A 628 -21.76 -23.84 -42.95
CA ILE A 628 -22.74 -23.09 -42.12
C ILE A 628 -23.13 -23.90 -40.87
N ASP A 629 -23.34 -25.20 -40.97
CA ASP A 629 -23.60 -26.07 -39.85
C ASP A 629 -22.34 -26.27 -38.97
N SER A 630 -21.15 -26.32 -39.59
CA SER A 630 -19.87 -26.36 -38.89
C SER A 630 -19.50 -25.00 -38.29
N PHE A 631 -19.85 -23.90 -38.99
CA PHE A 631 -19.65 -22.54 -38.50
C PHE A 631 -20.61 -22.21 -37.36
N TYR A 632 -21.88 -22.61 -37.43
CA TYR A 632 -22.81 -22.49 -36.30
C TYR A 632 -22.41 -23.40 -35.13
N LYS A 633 -21.90 -24.59 -35.40
CA LYS A 633 -21.28 -25.44 -34.36
C LYS A 633 -20.01 -24.83 -33.81
N ALA A 634 -19.11 -24.32 -34.66
CA ALA A 634 -17.90 -23.63 -34.24
C ALA A 634 -18.19 -22.29 -33.55
N LYS A 635 -19.19 -21.54 -33.98
CA LYS A 635 -19.65 -20.32 -33.33
C LYS A 635 -20.34 -20.64 -32.00
N ALA A 636 -21.19 -21.64 -31.92
CA ALA A 636 -21.79 -22.10 -30.67
C ALA A 636 -20.72 -22.58 -29.69
N ILE A 637 -19.65 -23.22 -30.19
CA ILE A 637 -18.46 -23.60 -29.41
C ILE A 637 -17.66 -22.34 -29.01
N GLN A 638 -17.49 -21.38 -29.90
CA GLN A 638 -16.75 -20.15 -29.64
C GLN A 638 -17.52 -19.18 -28.73
N ASP A 639 -18.84 -19.07 -28.90
CA ASP A 639 -19.72 -18.35 -27.98
C ASP A 639 -19.78 -19.07 -26.62
N SER A 640 -19.78 -20.41 -26.62
CA SER A 640 -19.65 -21.22 -25.41
C SER A 640 -18.28 -21.04 -24.75
N ILE A 641 -17.17 -20.93 -25.52
CA ILE A 641 -15.82 -20.64 -25.01
C ILE A 641 -15.77 -19.20 -24.47
N ILE A 642 -16.44 -18.25 -25.08
CA ILE A 642 -16.52 -16.86 -24.60
C ILE A 642 -17.34 -16.83 -23.30
N ILE A 643 -18.51 -17.48 -23.27
CA ILE A 643 -19.34 -17.60 -22.06
C ILE A 643 -18.60 -18.35 -20.94
N VAL A 644 -17.86 -19.41 -21.28
CA VAL A 644 -17.04 -20.16 -20.32
C VAL A 644 -15.87 -19.31 -19.82
N LYS A 645 -15.22 -18.52 -20.68
CA LYS A 645 -14.17 -17.59 -20.27
C LYS A 645 -14.70 -16.43 -19.44
N GLU A 646 -15.85 -15.87 -19.79
CA GLU A 646 -16.50 -14.83 -19.00
C GLU A 646 -16.96 -15.40 -17.64
N ALA A 647 -17.52 -16.61 -17.61
CA ALA A 647 -17.87 -17.31 -16.39
C ALA A 647 -16.61 -17.73 -15.57
N GLU A 648 -15.50 -18.09 -16.23
CA GLU A 648 -14.22 -18.38 -15.58
C GLU A 648 -13.58 -17.10 -15.03
N GLU A 649 -13.65 -15.97 -15.77
CA GLU A 649 -13.22 -14.66 -15.27
C GLU A 649 -14.09 -14.17 -14.10
N GLU A 650 -15.40 -14.41 -14.13
CA GLU A 650 -16.32 -14.11 -13.04
C GLU A 650 -16.08 -15.01 -11.82
N LEU A 651 -15.81 -16.29 -12.04
CA LEU A 651 -15.39 -17.23 -11.01
C LEU A 651 -14.03 -16.84 -10.40
N LEU A 652 -13.06 -16.45 -11.21
CA LEU A 652 -11.74 -15.98 -10.74
C LEU A 652 -11.81 -14.63 -10.01
N ALA A 653 -12.81 -13.81 -10.32
CA ALA A 653 -13.07 -12.58 -9.57
C ALA A 653 -13.60 -12.87 -8.15
N LYS A 654 -14.42 -13.91 -8.02
CA LYS A 654 -15.13 -14.27 -6.78
C LYS A 654 -14.40 -15.33 -5.94
N TYR A 655 -13.60 -16.18 -6.58
CA TYR A 655 -12.97 -17.33 -5.95
C TYR A 655 -11.47 -17.40 -6.25
N ASP A 656 -10.71 -17.81 -5.24
CA ASP A 656 -9.37 -18.34 -5.43
C ASP A 656 -9.43 -19.83 -5.75
N PHE A 657 -8.38 -20.40 -6.29
CA PHE A 657 -8.34 -21.83 -6.52
C PHE A 657 -6.99 -22.48 -6.11
N ILE A 658 -7.07 -23.73 -5.72
CA ILE A 658 -5.89 -24.57 -5.52
C ILE A 658 -5.79 -25.54 -6.69
N PRO A 659 -4.72 -25.45 -7.52
CA PRO A 659 -4.53 -26.36 -8.64
C PRO A 659 -4.20 -27.76 -8.14
N LEU A 660 -4.83 -28.76 -8.73
CA LEU A 660 -4.61 -30.16 -8.44
C LEU A 660 -3.93 -30.84 -9.62
N THR A 661 -3.03 -31.76 -9.34
CA THR A 661 -2.44 -32.63 -10.37
C THR A 661 -3.10 -33.99 -10.33
N LYS A 662 -3.58 -34.50 -11.47
CA LYS A 662 -4.24 -35.81 -11.55
C LYS A 662 -3.35 -36.92 -10.99
N GLY A 663 -3.86 -37.67 -10.02
CA GLY A 663 -3.22 -38.79 -9.37
C GLY A 663 -3.58 -40.14 -10.03
N ARG A 664 -3.63 -41.22 -9.24
CA ARG A 664 -4.10 -42.52 -9.69
C ARG A 664 -5.60 -42.65 -9.40
N GLY A 665 -6.39 -43.13 -10.35
CA GLY A 665 -7.84 -43.24 -10.24
C GLY A 665 -8.49 -41.84 -10.20
N ASP A 666 -9.44 -41.65 -9.27
CA ASP A 666 -10.22 -40.44 -9.09
C ASP A 666 -9.55 -39.44 -8.10
N ALA A 667 -8.36 -39.75 -7.61
CA ALA A 667 -7.62 -38.91 -6.69
C ALA A 667 -6.80 -37.84 -7.40
N TYR A 668 -6.66 -36.71 -6.75
CA TYR A 668 -5.78 -35.61 -7.17
C TYR A 668 -4.65 -35.41 -6.16
N ASN A 669 -3.50 -34.97 -6.64
CA ASN A 669 -2.34 -34.68 -5.79
C ASN A 669 -2.16 -33.18 -5.61
N LEU A 670 -1.84 -32.78 -4.38
CA LEU A 670 -1.38 -31.42 -4.07
C LEU A 670 -0.25 -31.48 -3.02
N TYR A 671 0.43 -30.38 -2.84
CA TYR A 671 1.53 -30.28 -1.89
C TYR A 671 1.24 -29.22 -0.85
N GLY A 672 1.48 -29.55 0.41
CA GLY A 672 1.44 -28.61 1.52
C GLY A 672 2.71 -28.69 2.35
N TYR A 673 2.86 -27.77 3.32
CA TYR A 673 4.02 -27.68 4.18
C TYR A 673 3.61 -27.61 5.65
N VAL A 674 4.25 -28.41 6.49
CA VAL A 674 4.19 -28.28 7.95
C VAL A 674 5.55 -27.79 8.42
N GLY A 675 5.65 -26.50 8.71
CA GLY A 675 6.92 -25.83 8.86
C GLY A 675 7.74 -25.87 7.55
N ARG A 676 8.94 -26.44 7.56
CA ARG A 676 9.79 -26.60 6.35
C ARG A 676 9.61 -27.95 5.64
N LYS A 677 8.76 -28.82 6.14
CA LYS A 677 8.57 -30.17 5.60
C LYS A 677 7.48 -30.17 4.54
N LYS A 678 7.85 -30.51 3.28
CA LYS A 678 6.92 -30.72 2.16
C LYS A 678 6.21 -32.06 2.33
N ILE A 679 4.87 -32.04 2.22
CA ILE A 679 4.00 -33.20 2.31
C ILE A 679 3.17 -33.29 1.04
N LYS A 680 3.11 -34.47 0.43
CA LYS A 680 2.22 -34.76 -0.68
C LYS A 680 0.90 -35.28 -0.13
N PHE A 681 -0.20 -34.64 -0.50
CA PHE A 681 -1.55 -35.05 -0.15
C PHE A 681 -2.27 -35.62 -1.37
N GLU A 682 -3.11 -36.60 -1.14
CA GLU A 682 -4.13 -37.06 -2.07
C GLU A 682 -5.47 -36.41 -1.67
N TYR A 683 -6.20 -35.88 -2.62
CA TYR A 683 -7.49 -35.25 -2.41
C TYR A 683 -8.55 -35.86 -3.33
N THR A 684 -9.61 -36.40 -2.77
CA THR A 684 -10.72 -37.03 -3.50
C THR A 684 -12.03 -36.25 -3.40
N GLY A 685 -12.10 -35.23 -2.51
CA GLY A 685 -13.34 -34.52 -2.21
C GLY A 685 -14.29 -35.26 -1.25
N GLU A 686 -14.04 -36.54 -0.96
CA GLU A 686 -14.93 -37.39 -0.16
C GLU A 686 -14.58 -37.44 1.33
N GLU A 687 -13.29 -37.28 1.64
CA GLU A 687 -12.81 -37.43 3.02
C GLU A 687 -12.98 -36.16 3.83
N ARG A 688 -13.74 -36.21 4.90
CA ARG A 688 -14.01 -35.02 5.75
C ARG A 688 -12.79 -34.60 6.58
N ARG A 689 -11.95 -35.55 7.01
CA ARG A 689 -10.81 -35.27 7.89
C ARG A 689 -9.49 -35.51 7.17
N THR A 690 -8.52 -34.65 7.41
CA THR A 690 -7.16 -34.87 6.91
C THR A 690 -6.54 -36.11 7.55
N LEU A 691 -6.17 -37.09 6.74
CA LEU A 691 -5.60 -38.35 7.18
C LEU A 691 -4.09 -38.33 7.00
N ILE A 692 -3.33 -38.60 8.05
CA ILE A 692 -1.87 -38.58 8.06
C ILE A 692 -1.33 -39.96 8.48
N PRO A 693 -0.46 -40.60 7.68
CA PRO A 693 0.13 -41.88 8.04
C PRO A 693 0.91 -41.81 9.33
N GLN A 694 0.84 -42.91 10.13
CA GLN A 694 1.58 -43.03 11.39
C GLN A 694 3.07 -42.71 11.22
N THR A 695 3.72 -43.20 10.16
CA THR A 695 5.14 -42.95 9.88
C THR A 695 5.46 -41.46 9.72
N LEU A 696 4.54 -40.70 9.14
CA LEU A 696 4.70 -39.22 9.00
C LEU A 696 4.45 -38.52 10.33
N VAL A 697 3.45 -38.97 11.12
CA VAL A 697 3.19 -38.47 12.48
C VAL A 697 4.44 -38.62 13.36
N GLU A 698 5.07 -39.81 13.35
CA GLU A 698 6.31 -40.06 14.09
C GLU A 698 7.45 -39.10 13.66
N GLN A 699 7.58 -38.83 12.37
CA GLN A 699 8.56 -37.86 11.86
C GLN A 699 8.24 -36.43 12.31
N LEU A 700 6.97 -36.05 12.36
CA LEU A 700 6.55 -34.72 12.82
C LEU A 700 6.81 -34.54 14.32
N ILE A 701 6.59 -35.58 15.12
CA ILE A 701 6.92 -35.59 16.56
C ILE A 701 8.44 -35.47 16.73
N LYS A 702 9.22 -36.31 16.06
CA LYS A 702 10.70 -36.30 16.13
C LYS A 702 11.29 -34.95 15.71
N SER A 703 10.67 -34.24 14.77
CA SER A 703 11.08 -32.89 14.34
C SER A 703 10.54 -31.75 15.22
N GLY A 704 9.81 -32.05 16.28
CA GLY A 704 9.21 -31.06 17.19
C GLY A 704 8.06 -30.24 16.58
N LYS A 705 7.51 -30.67 15.43
CA LYS A 705 6.38 -30.01 14.76
C LYS A 705 5.03 -30.47 15.27
N LEU A 706 5.00 -31.59 15.94
CA LEU A 706 3.85 -32.15 16.62
C LEU A 706 4.30 -32.64 18.00
N LYS A 707 3.52 -32.40 19.03
CA LYS A 707 3.80 -32.87 20.40
C LYS A 707 2.86 -33.99 20.79
N PRO A 708 3.26 -34.92 21.62
CA PRO A 708 2.35 -35.96 22.17
C PRO A 708 1.09 -35.40 22.84
N THR A 709 1.18 -34.17 23.36
CA THR A 709 0.06 -33.42 23.97
C THR A 709 -0.92 -32.84 22.97
N ASP A 710 -0.63 -32.84 21.68
CA ASP A 710 -1.52 -32.34 20.63
C ASP A 710 -2.61 -33.34 20.24
N PHE A 711 -2.50 -34.62 20.75
CA PHE A 711 -3.50 -35.63 20.58
C PHE A 711 -4.61 -35.46 21.63
N ARG A 712 -5.86 -35.42 21.19
CA ARG A 712 -7.01 -35.04 22.00
C ARG A 712 -8.14 -36.06 21.96
N ASP A 713 -7.84 -37.33 21.88
CA ASP A 713 -8.91 -38.30 21.90
C ASP A 713 -8.92 -39.08 23.22
N SER A 714 -10.12 -39.43 23.70
CA SER A 714 -10.35 -40.30 24.85
C SER A 714 -10.09 -41.79 24.54
N GLY A 715 -9.33 -42.05 23.44
CA GLY A 715 -9.00 -43.39 23.01
C GLY A 715 -7.86 -44.05 23.78
N ASP A 716 -7.56 -45.31 23.44
CA ASP A 716 -6.52 -46.13 24.03
C ASP A 716 -5.12 -45.44 23.93
N LYS A 717 -4.29 -45.73 24.93
CA LYS A 717 -2.87 -45.34 24.90
C LYS A 717 -2.17 -46.11 23.78
N LEU A 718 -1.69 -45.40 22.76
CA LEU A 718 -0.92 -45.95 21.67
C LEU A 718 0.58 -45.68 21.90
N LYS A 719 1.40 -46.66 21.57
CA LYS A 719 2.87 -46.55 21.60
C LYS A 719 3.38 -46.48 20.14
N LEU A 720 4.05 -45.41 19.80
CA LEU A 720 4.67 -45.26 18.48
C LEU A 720 5.94 -46.12 18.39
N SER A 721 6.50 -46.21 17.19
CA SER A 721 7.67 -47.05 16.91
C SER A 721 8.94 -46.61 17.68
N ASP A 722 9.05 -45.35 18.04
CA ASP A 722 10.13 -44.80 18.86
C ASP A 722 9.89 -44.88 20.38
N GLY A 723 8.81 -45.49 20.80
CA GLY A 723 8.43 -45.63 22.18
C GLY A 723 7.60 -44.49 22.75
N THR A 724 7.37 -43.42 21.99
CA THR A 724 6.52 -42.29 22.40
C THR A 724 5.08 -42.74 22.65
N LYS A 725 4.52 -42.31 23.77
CA LYS A 725 3.12 -42.60 24.14
C LYS A 725 2.24 -41.43 23.74
N ILE A 726 1.17 -41.68 22.98
CA ILE A 726 0.12 -40.74 22.62
C ILE A 726 -1.24 -41.22 23.05
N PHE A 727 -2.25 -40.35 23.13
CA PHE A 727 -3.62 -40.69 23.48
C PHE A 727 -4.52 -40.54 22.26
N GLY A 728 -5.05 -41.63 21.74
CA GLY A 728 -5.92 -41.67 20.59
C GLY A 728 -5.20 -41.45 19.26
N THR A 729 -5.98 -41.34 18.19
CA THR A 729 -5.46 -41.16 16.80
C THR A 729 -5.73 -39.77 16.22
N SER A 730 -6.57 -38.98 16.90
CA SER A 730 -6.92 -37.61 16.42
C SER A 730 -6.01 -36.58 17.05
N PHE A 731 -5.51 -35.65 16.25
CA PHE A 731 -4.63 -34.57 16.68
C PHE A 731 -4.89 -33.30 15.89
N THR A 732 -4.28 -32.20 16.31
CA THR A 732 -4.39 -30.91 15.64
C THR A 732 -3.02 -30.42 15.23
N LEU A 733 -2.80 -30.20 13.92
CA LEU A 733 -1.65 -29.45 13.44
C LEU A 733 -1.86 -27.98 13.73
N SER A 734 -0.87 -27.33 14.29
CA SER A 734 -0.92 -25.90 14.56
C SER A 734 -1.05 -25.09 13.27
N GLU A 735 -0.40 -25.56 12.21
CA GLU A 735 -0.30 -24.84 10.93
C GLU A 735 0.00 -25.81 9.79
N LEU A 736 -0.71 -25.65 8.67
CA LEU A 736 -0.46 -26.33 7.40
C LEU A 736 -0.53 -25.27 6.28
N LYS A 737 0.56 -25.09 5.53
CA LYS A 737 0.60 -24.18 4.39
C LYS A 737 0.34 -24.96 3.10
N ILE A 738 -0.64 -24.51 2.30
CA ILE A 738 -0.95 -25.02 0.96
C ILE A 738 -0.91 -23.82 0.02
N ASN A 739 -0.02 -23.87 -0.99
CA ASN A 739 0.31 -22.72 -1.80
C ASN A 739 0.71 -21.53 -0.88
N ASP A 740 0.09 -20.37 -1.05
CA ASP A 740 0.36 -19.17 -0.22
C ASP A 740 -0.56 -19.03 0.99
N LYS A 741 -1.60 -19.87 1.09
CA LYS A 741 -2.52 -19.87 2.23
C LYS A 741 -2.01 -20.71 3.39
N VAL A 742 -2.23 -20.21 4.61
CA VAL A 742 -1.83 -20.85 5.87
C VAL A 742 -3.07 -21.22 6.67
N TYR A 743 -3.34 -22.52 6.77
CA TYR A 743 -4.45 -23.07 7.55
C TYR A 743 -3.98 -23.37 8.98
N LYS A 744 -4.67 -22.80 9.96
CA LYS A 744 -4.34 -22.98 11.39
C LYS A 744 -5.28 -23.97 12.06
N LYS A 745 -4.74 -24.71 13.05
CA LYS A 745 -5.51 -25.67 13.87
C LYS A 745 -6.19 -26.77 13.04
N VAL A 746 -5.50 -27.30 12.06
CA VAL A 746 -6.01 -28.36 11.17
C VAL A 746 -6.24 -29.65 11.94
N LYS A 747 -7.49 -30.12 11.96
CA LYS A 747 -7.87 -31.38 12.61
C LYS A 747 -7.49 -32.57 11.73
N CYS A 748 -6.63 -33.42 12.25
CA CYS A 748 -6.09 -34.57 11.54
C CYS A 748 -6.41 -35.88 12.27
N LYS A 749 -6.37 -36.98 11.53
CA LYS A 749 -6.45 -38.35 12.07
C LYS A 749 -5.24 -39.16 11.59
N MET A 750 -4.58 -39.83 12.52
CA MET A 750 -3.50 -40.76 12.21
C MET A 750 -4.10 -42.06 11.68
N VAL A 751 -3.55 -42.55 10.59
CA VAL A 751 -3.98 -43.81 9.94
C VAL A 751 -2.78 -44.71 9.64
N GLN A 752 -3.03 -45.99 9.44
CA GLN A 752 -1.98 -46.98 9.12
C GLN A 752 -1.73 -47.13 7.60
N THR A 753 -2.40 -46.32 6.79
CA THR A 753 -2.19 -46.30 5.34
C THR A 753 -0.89 -45.61 4.97
N LYS A 754 -0.41 -45.82 3.74
CA LYS A 754 0.79 -45.13 3.21
C LYS A 754 0.47 -43.75 2.62
N ALA A 755 -0.78 -43.47 2.28
CA ALA A 755 -1.21 -42.24 1.66
C ALA A 755 -1.55 -41.15 2.70
N THR A 756 -1.19 -39.94 2.44
CA THR A 756 -1.64 -38.75 3.17
C THR A 756 -2.83 -38.18 2.43
N VAL A 757 -4.01 -38.17 3.04
CA VAL A 757 -5.24 -37.67 2.39
C VAL A 757 -5.61 -36.33 3.00
N LEU A 758 -5.87 -35.32 2.17
CA LEU A 758 -6.35 -34.03 2.61
C LEU A 758 -7.88 -34.07 2.72
N GLY A 759 -8.39 -33.84 3.92
CA GLY A 759 -9.83 -33.76 4.15
C GLY A 759 -10.37 -32.34 3.84
N TYR A 760 -11.57 -32.27 3.34
CA TYR A 760 -12.23 -31.02 2.98
C TYR A 760 -12.56 -30.12 4.20
N ASN A 761 -12.54 -30.64 5.41
CA ASN A 761 -12.75 -29.87 6.63
C ASN A 761 -11.71 -28.74 6.85
N ILE A 762 -10.61 -28.76 6.11
CA ILE A 762 -9.62 -27.68 6.14
C ILE A 762 -10.16 -26.40 5.49
N PHE A 763 -11.12 -26.54 4.59
CA PHE A 763 -11.74 -25.47 3.82
C PHE A 763 -13.13 -25.06 4.37
N ASP A 764 -13.56 -25.61 5.52
CA ASP A 764 -14.92 -25.45 6.09
C ASP A 764 -15.49 -24.02 6.15
N LYS A 765 -14.65 -22.99 6.03
CA LYS A 765 -15.08 -21.58 6.04
C LYS A 765 -15.04 -20.89 4.67
N GLU A 766 -14.26 -21.45 3.75
CA GLU A 766 -13.95 -20.83 2.45
C GLU A 766 -14.51 -21.66 1.28
N TYR A 767 -15.04 -22.84 1.56
CA TYR A 767 -15.41 -23.83 0.56
C TYR A 767 -16.87 -23.71 0.16
N VAL A 768 -17.11 -23.48 -1.10
CA VAL A 768 -18.46 -23.25 -1.65
C VAL A 768 -18.97 -24.41 -2.49
N ASP A 769 -18.09 -25.27 -3.00
CA ASP A 769 -18.50 -26.37 -3.86
C ASP A 769 -17.67 -27.63 -3.60
N SER A 770 -18.33 -28.75 -3.30
CA SER A 770 -17.71 -30.04 -2.99
C SER A 770 -17.17 -30.77 -4.21
N GLU A 771 -17.42 -30.28 -5.41
CA GLU A 771 -16.98 -30.91 -6.64
C GLU A 771 -15.66 -30.36 -7.14
N ILE A 772 -14.73 -31.28 -7.47
CA ILE A 772 -13.50 -30.95 -8.17
C ILE A 772 -13.89 -30.62 -9.61
N LYS A 773 -13.96 -29.35 -9.97
CA LYS A 773 -14.16 -28.90 -11.34
C LYS A 773 -12.81 -28.61 -11.98
N GLU A 774 -12.56 -29.20 -13.16
CA GLU A 774 -11.36 -28.96 -13.97
C GLU A 774 -10.01 -29.14 -13.26
N GLY A 775 -9.93 -30.02 -12.26
CA GLY A 775 -8.70 -30.25 -11.50
C GLY A 775 -8.33 -29.11 -10.56
N LYS A 776 -9.28 -28.34 -10.09
CA LYS A 776 -9.11 -27.24 -9.13
C LYS A 776 -10.07 -27.39 -7.94
N ILE A 777 -9.63 -26.95 -6.76
CA ILE A 777 -10.50 -26.70 -5.60
C ILE A 777 -10.75 -25.20 -5.58
N TRP A 778 -12.00 -24.79 -5.64
CA TRP A 778 -12.43 -23.41 -5.63
C TRP A 778 -12.71 -22.94 -4.20
N LEU A 779 -12.15 -21.80 -3.82
CA LEU A 779 -12.27 -21.21 -2.48
C LEU A 779 -12.89 -19.82 -2.60
N LEU A 780 -13.95 -19.54 -1.86
CA LEU A 780 -14.54 -18.18 -1.82
C LEU A 780 -13.47 -17.21 -1.28
N LYS A 781 -13.26 -16.11 -1.97
CA LYS A 781 -12.43 -15.03 -1.44
C LYS A 781 -13.15 -14.45 -0.22
N GLU A 782 -12.41 -14.24 0.86
CA GLU A 782 -12.96 -13.49 2.00
C GLU A 782 -13.33 -12.09 1.47
N GLU A 783 -14.59 -11.71 1.64
CA GLU A 783 -14.98 -10.31 1.51
C GLU A 783 -14.24 -9.60 2.65
N GLU A 784 -13.35 -8.67 2.34
CA GLU A 784 -12.76 -7.79 3.33
C GLU A 784 -13.91 -6.94 3.93
N GLU A 785 -14.29 -7.26 5.20
CA GLU A 785 -15.18 -6.42 6.03
C GLU A 785 -14.48 -5.10 6.41
#